data_56a573c572ace3b26f2dd60a2aa8dd06
#
_entry.id   56a573c572ace3b26f2dd60a2aa8dd06
#
_cell.length_a   1.000
_cell.length_b   1.000
_cell.length_c   1.000
_cell.angle_alpha   90.00
_cell.angle_beta   90.00
_cell.angle_gamma   90.00
#
_symmetry.space_group_name_H-M   'P 1'
#
loop_
_entity.id
_entity.type
_entity.pdbx_description
1 polymer ?
#
loop_
_entity_poly.entity_id
_entity_poly.type
_entity_poly.pdbx_seq_one_letter_code
_entity_poly.pdbx_strand_id
1 'polypeptide(L)'
;MKNTATGYMLTLVSILLSITMLAQEAYAQPGIGVDPEKDSLSMKDLQAYLSKIREKRPTVALVLSGGGAKGVSHIGVIEYLDSLQIPVDVVLGTSMGGLIGSLYSLGYSPEQMDSLVRSFDWDVALTDRIPRKYISYNTTKYKEKILLSFPFYYSKKTYANKLEQDIQYAGAEKKYKKMHFGANDNEDATRQVRDNLLGSLPSGFAFGQNVNNIFSSLTVGYQDHMDFMDLPIPFVCVATEMVTAKPKIWYDGKLNTALRSTMSIPGVFAPVKVDGMVLVDGGMRDNYPTDIAKEMGADIIIGVDLSSGFRDYTQLNNLGDIISQGVDMLGRQSYESNVSIPDVTIRPRLDEFNMMSFDDKSVATILQRGREAAAAQKVALDSLKRIIGPGKTELRNRRAIDINTEPVRISRVEIHGVTDKESKYLQRKIGINPNVAISKATIEDAVATIYGTDGFDYVTYELLGSEEPYDLIINCKRGPIHQFGIGGRFDTEEIVSVLLNFGLNVHKLQGPAFDFTAKVGTNPYAKAHFYLAGSRGPTINFDASLKWTDRNQFKLGTSDYKVAYFNIREELYLSNIRLRKFDVRAGLRNNYFKLNSAMTDKVNGDYDFGNLTNSFLSIYGNLRADTFNDGYFPTSGFTLGLGYEYVFKGLKRHITPFHALTLDFKTVGQTRGSLAVIPSFSARYVFGGNPSLPYLNVMGGAIPGRYLDQQMTFAGINYATAMSNFLAIARTDFRFKLFKNNYLTAMLNYAVSVSDLSDFGDVDKTYGVVGAGLKYSYDSIIGPVELDLHWASRHYKTGMYLNIGLYF
;
A
#
# COMPACT_ATOMS: atom_id res chain seq x y z
N MET A 1 8.47 6.67 -31.50
CA MET A 1 8.12 6.25 -30.14
C MET A 1 6.79 6.82 -29.59
N LYS A 2 6.03 7.61 -30.36
CA LYS A 2 4.66 8.05 -29.97
C LYS A 2 3.55 7.04 -30.34
N ASN A 3 3.81 6.10 -31.28
CA ASN A 3 2.79 5.20 -31.80
C ASN A 3 2.61 3.87 -31.05
N THR A 4 3.51 3.52 -30.13
CA THR A 4 3.41 2.26 -29.36
C THR A 4 2.54 2.39 -28.11
N ALA A 5 2.58 3.52 -27.43
CA ALA A 5 1.73 3.77 -26.24
C ALA A 5 0.24 3.86 -26.62
N THR A 6 -0.07 4.46 -27.77
CA THR A 6 -1.45 4.54 -28.30
C THR A 6 -1.97 3.16 -28.73
N GLY A 7 -1.09 2.28 -29.22
CA GLY A 7 -1.45 0.90 -29.57
C GLY A 7 -1.87 0.06 -28.38
N TYR A 8 -1.14 0.14 -27.26
CA TYR A 8 -1.50 -0.60 -26.03
C TYR A 8 -2.77 -0.05 -25.36
N MET A 9 -2.99 1.26 -25.43
CA MET A 9 -4.21 1.89 -24.93
C MET A 9 -5.45 1.49 -25.74
N LEU A 10 -5.34 1.41 -27.05
CA LEU A 10 -6.41 0.91 -27.93
C LEU A 10 -6.70 -0.58 -27.71
N THR A 11 -5.67 -1.39 -27.42
CA THR A 11 -5.84 -2.81 -27.10
C THR A 11 -6.55 -3.00 -25.74
N LEU A 12 -6.24 -2.19 -24.73
CA LEU A 12 -6.94 -2.22 -23.43
C LEU A 12 -8.40 -1.76 -23.54
N VAL A 13 -8.67 -0.73 -24.33
CA VAL A 13 -10.03 -0.24 -24.59
C VAL A 13 -10.81 -1.25 -25.45
N SER A 14 -10.20 -1.93 -26.42
CA SER A 14 -10.86 -2.98 -27.20
C SER A 14 -11.14 -4.24 -26.37
N ILE A 15 -10.29 -4.57 -25.40
CA ILE A 15 -10.55 -5.67 -24.44
C ILE A 15 -11.72 -5.30 -23.51
N LEU A 16 -11.79 -4.07 -23.02
CA LEU A 16 -12.94 -3.59 -22.22
C LEU A 16 -14.24 -3.58 -23.05
N LEU A 17 -14.20 -3.13 -24.30
CA LEU A 17 -15.35 -3.16 -25.21
C LEU A 17 -15.75 -4.58 -25.63
N SER A 18 -14.79 -5.50 -25.78
CA SER A 18 -15.09 -6.91 -26.09
C SER A 18 -15.78 -7.62 -24.92
N ILE A 19 -15.43 -7.26 -23.68
CA ILE A 19 -16.08 -7.76 -22.46
C ILE A 19 -17.53 -7.25 -22.38
N THR A 20 -17.80 -6.02 -22.80
CA THR A 20 -19.16 -5.46 -22.81
C THR A 20 -20.04 -6.03 -23.94
N MET A 21 -19.47 -6.39 -25.09
CA MET A 21 -20.24 -7.03 -26.18
C MET A 21 -20.56 -8.53 -25.92
N LEU A 22 -19.68 -9.25 -25.24
CA LEU A 22 -19.94 -10.64 -24.83
C LEU A 22 -20.98 -10.76 -23.71
N ALA A 23 -21.28 -9.68 -22.99
CA ALA A 23 -22.32 -9.66 -21.96
C ALA A 23 -23.75 -9.57 -22.50
N GLN A 24 -23.96 -9.28 -23.79
CA GLN A 24 -25.30 -9.13 -24.38
C GLN A 24 -25.96 -10.45 -24.83
N GLU A 25 -25.22 -11.56 -24.89
CA GLU A 25 -25.78 -12.86 -25.32
C GLU A 25 -25.81 -13.96 -24.26
N ALA A 26 -25.36 -13.68 -23.01
CA ALA A 26 -25.51 -14.62 -21.92
C ALA A 26 -26.98 -14.62 -21.44
N TYR A 27 -27.76 -15.59 -21.87
CA TYR A 27 -29.05 -15.91 -21.27
C TYR A 27 -28.90 -15.96 -19.76
N ALA A 28 -29.61 -15.07 -19.06
CA ALA A 28 -29.57 -14.91 -17.62
C ALA A 28 -30.05 -16.24 -16.97
N GLN A 29 -29.10 -17.02 -16.47
CA GLN A 29 -29.42 -17.96 -15.40
C GLN A 29 -29.68 -17.14 -14.15
N PRO A 30 -30.69 -17.46 -13.33
CA PRO A 30 -30.97 -16.73 -12.10
C PRO A 30 -29.68 -16.73 -11.25
N GLY A 31 -29.20 -15.54 -10.90
CA GLY A 31 -27.98 -15.35 -10.11
C GLY A 31 -28.15 -16.06 -8.77
N ILE A 32 -27.20 -16.90 -8.43
CA ILE A 32 -27.13 -17.54 -7.13
C ILE A 32 -26.79 -16.38 -6.14
N GLY A 33 -27.74 -16.02 -5.27
CA GLY A 33 -27.51 -15.00 -4.24
C GLY A 33 -28.38 -13.74 -4.29
N VAL A 34 -29.06 -13.47 -5.40
CA VAL A 34 -30.22 -12.55 -5.40
C VAL A 34 -31.45 -13.40 -5.15
N ASP A 35 -32.04 -13.30 -3.97
CA ASP A 35 -33.29 -13.97 -3.63
C ASP A 35 -34.46 -13.01 -3.85
N PRO A 36 -35.18 -13.09 -4.98
CA PRO A 36 -36.26 -12.16 -5.29
C PRO A 36 -37.41 -12.23 -4.31
N GLU A 37 -37.62 -13.40 -3.66
CA GLU A 37 -38.69 -13.55 -2.67
C GLU A 37 -38.31 -12.81 -1.38
N LYS A 38 -37.06 -12.90 -0.93
CA LYS A 38 -36.58 -12.22 0.26
C LYS A 38 -36.53 -10.69 0.08
N ASP A 39 -36.00 -10.24 -1.09
CA ASP A 39 -35.97 -8.82 -1.42
C ASP A 39 -37.43 -8.26 -1.51
N SER A 40 -38.42 -9.05 -1.99
CA SER A 40 -39.84 -8.69 -2.02
C SER A 40 -40.45 -8.61 -0.63
N LEU A 41 -40.05 -9.47 0.31
CA LEU A 41 -40.52 -9.40 1.69
C LEU A 41 -40.00 -8.13 2.39
N SER A 42 -38.69 -7.84 2.29
CA SER A 42 -38.07 -6.64 2.87
C SER A 42 -38.72 -5.35 2.33
N MET A 43 -39.06 -5.33 1.04
CA MET A 43 -39.79 -4.22 0.41
C MET A 43 -41.18 -4.03 1.05
N LYS A 44 -41.92 -5.12 1.26
CA LYS A 44 -43.23 -5.06 1.90
C LYS A 44 -43.19 -4.56 3.35
N ASP A 45 -42.15 -4.94 4.08
CA ASP A 45 -41.94 -4.48 5.45
C ASP A 45 -41.64 -2.97 5.49
N LEU A 46 -40.86 -2.45 4.56
CA LEU A 46 -40.65 -1.00 4.39
C LEU A 46 -41.91 -0.28 4.00
N GLN A 47 -42.71 -0.82 3.08
CA GLN A 47 -43.99 -0.25 2.70
C GLN A 47 -44.98 -0.21 3.90
N ALA A 48 -45.01 -1.27 4.71
CA ALA A 48 -45.83 -1.32 5.93
C ALA A 48 -45.38 -0.29 6.98
N TYR A 49 -44.03 -0.11 7.11
CA TYR A 49 -43.48 0.91 8.00
C TYR A 49 -43.90 2.32 7.57
N LEU A 50 -43.66 2.67 6.30
CA LEU A 50 -44.02 3.98 5.76
C LEU A 50 -45.53 4.23 5.85
N SER A 51 -46.35 3.20 5.64
CA SER A 51 -47.82 3.32 5.78
C SER A 51 -48.26 3.74 7.19
N LYS A 52 -47.60 3.25 8.24
CA LYS A 52 -47.86 3.66 9.62
C LYS A 52 -47.53 5.14 9.88
N ILE A 53 -46.47 5.67 9.26
CA ILE A 53 -46.09 7.09 9.37
C ILE A 53 -47.10 7.94 8.60
N ARG A 54 -47.52 7.47 7.41
CA ARG A 54 -48.49 8.14 6.55
C ARG A 54 -49.82 8.41 7.23
N GLU A 55 -50.23 7.60 8.21
CA GLU A 55 -51.44 7.86 9.03
C GLU A 55 -51.35 9.19 9.79
N LYS A 56 -50.12 9.69 10.04
CA LYS A 56 -49.90 10.90 10.84
C LYS A 56 -49.43 12.10 9.98
N ARG A 57 -48.57 11.84 8.99
CA ARG A 57 -48.02 12.84 8.09
C ARG A 57 -47.48 12.17 6.83
N PRO A 58 -47.28 12.94 5.74
CA PRO A 58 -46.53 12.41 4.57
C PRO A 58 -45.16 11.90 4.97
N THR A 59 -44.77 10.79 4.36
CA THR A 59 -43.45 10.14 4.55
C THR A 59 -42.40 10.79 3.67
N VAL A 60 -41.15 10.88 4.16
CA VAL A 60 -40.02 11.53 3.48
C VAL A 60 -38.88 10.54 3.25
N ALA A 61 -38.52 10.29 1.99
CA ALA A 61 -37.32 9.58 1.59
C ALA A 61 -36.22 10.56 1.17
N LEU A 62 -35.03 10.36 1.70
CA LEU A 62 -33.81 11.07 1.28
C LEU A 62 -32.99 10.15 0.38
N VAL A 63 -32.77 10.55 -0.87
CA VAL A 63 -32.01 9.76 -1.85
C VAL A 63 -30.71 10.47 -2.21
N LEU A 64 -29.57 9.78 -2.00
CA LEU A 64 -28.23 10.32 -2.15
C LEU A 64 -27.49 9.59 -3.27
N SER A 65 -27.17 10.29 -4.36
CA SER A 65 -26.47 9.69 -5.50
C SER A 65 -24.99 9.40 -5.22
N GLY A 66 -24.38 8.51 -5.99
CA GLY A 66 -22.95 8.30 -5.98
C GLY A 66 -22.18 9.44 -6.63
N GLY A 67 -20.87 9.57 -6.29
CA GLY A 67 -20.03 10.63 -6.86
C GLY A 67 -18.60 10.71 -6.35
N GLY A 68 -18.11 9.70 -5.63
CA GLY A 68 -16.78 9.74 -4.99
C GLY A 68 -16.65 10.93 -4.06
N ALA A 69 -15.54 11.68 -4.11
CA ALA A 69 -15.30 12.85 -3.26
C ALA A 69 -16.45 13.89 -3.30
N LYS A 70 -17.12 14.04 -4.44
CA LYS A 70 -18.28 14.93 -4.55
C LYS A 70 -19.40 14.60 -3.53
N GLY A 71 -19.49 13.35 -3.10
CA GLY A 71 -20.46 12.89 -2.11
C GLY A 71 -20.33 13.54 -0.73
N VAL A 72 -19.19 14.16 -0.41
CA VAL A 72 -19.05 14.98 0.81
C VAL A 72 -20.07 16.13 0.84
N SER A 73 -20.55 16.59 -0.31
CA SER A 73 -21.62 17.63 -0.38
C SER A 73 -22.95 17.19 0.24
N HIS A 74 -23.22 15.88 0.31
CA HIS A 74 -24.41 15.35 0.97
C HIS A 74 -24.49 15.78 2.44
N ILE A 75 -23.33 15.88 3.13
CA ILE A 75 -23.28 16.34 4.53
C ILE A 75 -23.85 17.75 4.66
N GLY A 76 -23.42 18.65 3.77
CA GLY A 76 -23.92 20.03 3.76
C GLY A 76 -25.42 20.14 3.43
N VAL A 77 -25.93 19.23 2.59
CA VAL A 77 -27.37 19.15 2.30
C VAL A 77 -28.14 18.65 3.53
N ILE A 78 -27.69 17.58 4.17
CA ILE A 78 -28.33 17.01 5.38
C ILE A 78 -28.35 18.06 6.50
N GLU A 79 -27.24 18.78 6.73
CA GLU A 79 -27.17 19.87 7.70
C GLU A 79 -28.26 20.94 7.45
N TYR A 80 -28.45 21.31 6.17
CA TYR A 80 -29.47 22.29 5.82
C TYR A 80 -30.91 21.76 6.04
N LEU A 81 -31.16 20.47 5.67
CA LEU A 81 -32.46 19.82 5.93
C LEU A 81 -32.79 19.73 7.43
N ASP A 82 -31.79 19.35 8.24
CA ASP A 82 -31.92 19.31 9.70
C ASP A 82 -32.22 20.72 10.29
N SER A 83 -31.54 21.77 9.77
CA SER A 83 -31.77 23.15 10.18
C SER A 83 -33.17 23.61 9.87
N LEU A 84 -33.79 23.14 8.80
CA LEU A 84 -35.18 23.39 8.45
C LEU A 84 -36.17 22.50 9.23
N GLN A 85 -35.70 21.52 10.01
CA GLN A 85 -36.53 20.57 10.70
C GLN A 85 -37.45 19.76 9.75
N ILE A 86 -36.90 19.28 8.65
CA ILE A 86 -37.56 18.35 7.73
C ILE A 86 -37.23 16.93 8.20
N PRO A 87 -38.18 16.13 8.66
CA PRO A 87 -37.92 14.77 9.11
C PRO A 87 -37.60 13.86 7.93
N VAL A 88 -36.70 12.91 8.12
CA VAL A 88 -36.35 11.86 7.16
C VAL A 88 -36.75 10.51 7.73
N ASP A 89 -37.54 9.74 7.00
CA ASP A 89 -38.11 8.45 7.44
C ASP A 89 -37.31 7.25 6.89
N VAL A 90 -36.69 7.40 5.73
CA VAL A 90 -35.85 6.40 5.12
C VAL A 90 -34.74 7.08 4.28
N VAL A 91 -33.55 6.49 4.28
CA VAL A 91 -32.42 6.97 3.51
C VAL A 91 -32.03 5.92 2.49
N LEU A 92 -31.84 6.34 1.25
CA LEU A 92 -31.32 5.51 0.17
C LEU A 92 -30.03 6.11 -0.38
N GLY A 93 -29.07 5.26 -0.74
CA GLY A 93 -27.84 5.78 -1.30
C GLY A 93 -27.06 4.81 -2.16
N THR A 94 -26.24 5.37 -3.06
CA THR A 94 -25.31 4.63 -3.90
C THR A 94 -23.90 5.16 -3.69
N SER A 95 -22.89 4.27 -3.63
CA SER A 95 -21.48 4.64 -3.50
C SER A 95 -21.23 5.57 -2.30
N MET A 96 -20.64 6.74 -2.50
CA MET A 96 -20.43 7.73 -1.43
C MET A 96 -21.78 8.21 -0.82
N GLY A 97 -22.85 8.27 -1.59
CA GLY A 97 -24.20 8.54 -1.06
C GLY A 97 -24.68 7.44 -0.11
N GLY A 98 -24.33 6.17 -0.40
CA GLY A 98 -24.56 5.06 0.51
C GLY A 98 -23.74 5.19 1.81
N LEU A 99 -22.49 5.61 1.75
CA LEU A 99 -21.67 5.85 2.95
C LEU A 99 -22.24 6.98 3.82
N ILE A 100 -22.44 8.17 3.25
CA ILE A 100 -22.94 9.32 4.00
C ILE A 100 -24.37 9.05 4.51
N GLY A 101 -25.20 8.44 3.67
CA GLY A 101 -26.55 8.02 4.05
C GLY A 101 -26.56 7.03 5.21
N SER A 102 -25.66 6.04 5.21
CA SER A 102 -25.56 5.09 6.33
C SER A 102 -25.11 5.75 7.63
N LEU A 103 -24.15 6.69 7.58
CA LEU A 103 -23.71 7.42 8.77
C LEU A 103 -24.88 8.23 9.36
N TYR A 104 -25.63 8.93 8.51
CA TYR A 104 -26.83 9.62 8.96
C TYR A 104 -27.88 8.66 9.54
N SER A 105 -28.09 7.52 8.88
CA SER A 105 -28.99 6.45 9.36
C SER A 105 -28.57 5.84 10.68
N LEU A 106 -27.27 5.80 10.97
CA LEU A 106 -26.69 5.35 12.23
C LEU A 106 -26.76 6.42 13.36
N GLY A 107 -27.27 7.61 13.05
CA GLY A 107 -27.47 8.70 13.99
C GLY A 107 -26.26 9.64 14.16
N TYR A 108 -25.30 9.64 13.23
CA TYR A 108 -24.24 10.65 13.21
C TYR A 108 -24.79 12.01 12.82
N SER A 109 -24.43 13.07 13.54
CA SER A 109 -24.80 14.43 13.16
C SER A 109 -23.97 14.93 11.98
N PRO A 110 -24.45 15.94 11.21
CA PRO A 110 -23.66 16.56 10.14
C PRO A 110 -22.28 17.04 10.59
N GLU A 111 -22.16 17.61 11.79
CA GLU A 111 -20.88 18.06 12.35
C GLU A 111 -19.93 16.89 12.64
N GLN A 112 -20.46 15.77 13.13
CA GLN A 112 -19.69 14.56 13.34
C GLN A 112 -19.20 13.99 12.01
N MET A 113 -20.06 13.96 11.00
CA MET A 113 -19.70 13.47 9.66
C MET A 113 -18.63 14.37 8.98
N ASP A 114 -18.73 15.70 9.10
CA ASP A 114 -17.72 16.64 8.61
C ASP A 114 -16.36 16.41 9.29
N SER A 115 -16.36 16.27 10.62
CA SER A 115 -15.17 15.98 11.40
C SER A 115 -14.52 14.66 10.98
N LEU A 116 -15.31 13.60 10.78
CA LEU A 116 -14.84 12.28 10.33
C LEU A 116 -14.19 12.35 8.94
N VAL A 117 -14.87 12.95 7.97
CA VAL A 117 -14.37 13.06 6.58
C VAL A 117 -13.03 13.80 6.52
N ARG A 118 -12.84 14.84 7.34
CA ARG A 118 -11.58 15.58 7.44
C ARG A 118 -10.49 14.85 8.22
N SER A 119 -10.85 13.94 9.10
CA SER A 119 -9.88 13.19 9.91
C SER A 119 -9.21 12.04 9.15
N PHE A 120 -9.81 11.59 8.03
CA PHE A 120 -9.29 10.48 7.26
C PHE A 120 -8.13 10.90 6.36
N ASP A 121 -7.05 10.09 6.39
CA ASP A 121 -6.03 10.12 5.34
C ASP A 121 -6.56 9.33 4.13
N TRP A 122 -7.19 10.04 3.19
CA TRP A 122 -7.81 9.44 2.02
C TRP A 122 -6.80 8.76 1.09
N ASP A 123 -5.56 9.25 1.02
CA ASP A 123 -4.50 8.60 0.24
C ASP A 123 -4.16 7.22 0.82
N VAL A 124 -4.16 7.07 2.13
CA VAL A 124 -3.98 5.79 2.81
C VAL A 124 -5.22 4.92 2.69
N ALA A 125 -6.41 5.49 2.91
CA ALA A 125 -7.67 4.76 2.87
C ALA A 125 -7.95 4.11 1.50
N LEU A 126 -7.77 4.87 0.42
CA LEU A 126 -8.08 4.44 -0.95
C LEU A 126 -7.01 3.54 -1.58
N THR A 127 -5.80 3.47 -1.03
CA THR A 127 -4.68 2.73 -1.63
C THR A 127 -4.26 1.48 -0.87
N ASP A 128 -4.93 1.11 0.21
CA ASP A 128 -4.53 0.03 1.14
C ASP A 128 -3.08 0.14 1.65
N ARG A 129 -2.50 1.32 1.60
CA ARG A 129 -1.15 1.55 2.12
C ARG A 129 -1.14 1.34 3.61
N ILE A 130 -0.19 0.56 4.06
CA ILE A 130 0.07 0.38 5.49
C ILE A 130 1.26 1.24 5.87
N PRO A 131 1.17 1.99 6.96
CA PRO A 131 2.29 2.76 7.45
C PRO A 131 3.53 1.88 7.62
N ARG A 132 4.65 2.32 7.06
CA ARG A 132 5.92 1.59 7.03
C ARG A 132 6.37 1.11 8.42
N LYS A 133 5.94 1.79 9.50
CA LYS A 133 6.21 1.41 10.88
C LYS A 133 5.71 0.00 11.27
N TYR A 134 4.74 -0.57 10.56
CA TYR A 134 4.19 -1.92 10.80
C TYR A 134 4.86 -2.99 9.95
N ILE A 135 5.49 -2.62 8.84
CA ILE A 135 6.15 -3.55 7.92
C ILE A 135 7.51 -3.95 8.50
N SER A 136 7.91 -5.21 8.32
CA SER A 136 9.22 -5.68 8.77
C SER A 136 10.35 -5.02 7.98
N TYR A 137 11.54 -4.92 8.61
CA TYR A 137 12.73 -4.36 7.97
C TYR A 137 13.02 -5.03 6.60
N ASN A 138 13.00 -6.36 6.57
CA ASN A 138 13.34 -7.12 5.35
C ASN A 138 12.31 -6.92 4.23
N THR A 139 11.01 -6.93 4.57
CA THR A 139 9.93 -6.67 3.62
C THR A 139 9.98 -5.25 3.07
N THR A 140 10.29 -4.28 3.92
CA THR A 140 10.50 -2.89 3.50
C THR A 140 11.63 -2.79 2.49
N LYS A 141 12.78 -3.39 2.79
CA LYS A 141 13.95 -3.39 1.88
C LYS A 141 13.72 -4.17 0.59
N TYR A 142 12.86 -5.18 0.61
CA TYR A 142 12.42 -5.86 -0.60
C TYR A 142 11.57 -4.95 -1.48
N LYS A 143 10.52 -4.33 -0.91
CA LYS A 143 9.61 -3.42 -1.64
C LYS A 143 10.32 -2.21 -2.24
N GLU A 144 11.38 -1.71 -1.62
CA GLU A 144 12.20 -0.61 -2.16
C GLU A 144 12.99 -0.97 -3.41
N LYS A 145 13.18 -2.26 -3.73
CA LYS A 145 13.97 -2.76 -4.85
C LYS A 145 13.15 -3.35 -6.00
N ILE A 146 11.89 -3.66 -5.76
CA ILE A 146 11.00 -4.33 -6.71
C ILE A 146 9.95 -3.35 -7.22
N LEU A 147 9.89 -3.18 -8.53
CA LEU A 147 8.91 -2.34 -9.21
C LEU A 147 7.59 -3.08 -9.43
N LEU A 148 7.68 -4.34 -9.87
CA LEU A 148 6.54 -5.20 -10.16
C LEU A 148 6.72 -6.54 -9.46
N SER A 149 5.69 -7.02 -8.80
CA SER A 149 5.68 -8.33 -8.16
C SER A 149 4.45 -9.12 -8.60
N PHE A 150 4.66 -10.35 -9.04
CA PHE A 150 3.63 -11.25 -9.55
C PHE A 150 3.58 -12.50 -8.69
N PRO A 151 2.38 -12.91 -8.25
CA PRO A 151 2.21 -14.22 -7.62
C PRO A 151 2.40 -15.34 -8.64
N PHE A 152 2.91 -16.48 -8.23
CA PHE A 152 2.91 -17.67 -9.08
C PHE A 152 2.57 -18.94 -8.30
N TYR A 153 2.13 -19.95 -9.03
CA TYR A 153 1.72 -21.25 -8.52
C TYR A 153 2.43 -22.32 -9.35
N TYR A 154 3.16 -23.22 -8.69
CA TYR A 154 3.96 -24.24 -9.39
C TYR A 154 3.21 -25.56 -9.65
N SER A 155 1.95 -25.68 -9.19
CA SER A 155 1.12 -26.84 -9.48
C SER A 155 -0.37 -26.49 -9.57
N LYS A 156 -1.13 -27.27 -10.39
CA LYS A 156 -2.60 -27.17 -10.47
C LYS A 156 -3.26 -27.33 -9.09
N LYS A 157 -2.72 -28.19 -8.22
CA LYS A 157 -3.23 -28.41 -6.87
C LYS A 157 -3.10 -27.15 -5.99
N THR A 158 -2.00 -26.42 -6.10
CA THR A 158 -1.77 -25.18 -5.32
C THR A 158 -2.73 -24.08 -5.76
N TYR A 159 -2.99 -23.97 -7.06
CA TYR A 159 -3.98 -23.05 -7.61
C TYR A 159 -5.41 -23.42 -7.21
N ALA A 160 -5.78 -24.70 -7.32
CA ALA A 160 -7.09 -25.19 -6.91
C ALA A 160 -7.36 -24.97 -5.41
N ASN A 161 -6.37 -25.20 -4.55
CA ASN A 161 -6.48 -24.92 -3.12
C ASN A 161 -6.72 -23.43 -2.83
N LYS A 162 -6.10 -22.53 -3.58
CA LYS A 162 -6.36 -21.09 -3.44
C LYS A 162 -7.78 -20.75 -3.89
N LEU A 163 -8.22 -21.27 -5.02
CA LEU A 163 -9.57 -21.07 -5.53
C LEU A 163 -10.62 -21.59 -4.53
N GLU A 164 -10.39 -22.75 -3.91
CA GLU A 164 -11.25 -23.29 -2.85
C GLU A 164 -11.30 -22.37 -1.61
N GLN A 165 -10.17 -21.80 -1.21
CA GLN A 165 -10.11 -20.83 -0.11
C GLN A 165 -10.86 -19.54 -0.45
N ASP A 166 -10.70 -19.03 -1.67
CA ASP A 166 -11.41 -17.83 -2.13
C ASP A 166 -12.92 -18.08 -2.22
N ILE A 167 -13.36 -19.26 -2.65
CA ILE A 167 -14.76 -19.68 -2.66
C ILE A 167 -15.32 -19.83 -1.23
N GLN A 168 -14.55 -20.45 -0.34
CA GLN A 168 -14.94 -20.63 1.07
C GLN A 168 -15.02 -19.29 1.80
N TYR A 169 -14.08 -18.36 1.52
CA TYR A 169 -14.10 -17.01 2.09
C TYR A 169 -15.30 -16.18 1.59
N ALA A 170 -15.76 -16.42 0.36
CA ALA A 170 -16.92 -15.75 -0.21
C ALA A 170 -18.27 -16.36 0.22
N GLY A 171 -18.27 -17.35 1.13
CA GLY A 171 -19.50 -18.02 1.58
C GLY A 171 -20.18 -18.89 0.51
N ALA A 172 -19.53 -19.12 -0.63
CA ALA A 172 -20.12 -19.87 -1.75
C ALA A 172 -20.11 -21.38 -1.46
N GLU A 173 -21.27 -21.98 -1.44
CA GLU A 173 -21.48 -23.42 -1.18
C GLU A 173 -20.91 -24.35 -2.27
N LYS A 174 -20.76 -25.64 -1.91
CA LYS A 174 -20.22 -26.78 -2.68
C LYS A 174 -20.66 -26.92 -4.15
N LYS A 175 -21.66 -26.17 -4.62
CA LYS A 175 -22.23 -26.25 -5.97
C LYS A 175 -21.28 -25.77 -7.07
N TYR A 176 -20.34 -24.88 -6.76
CA TYR A 176 -19.33 -24.38 -7.70
C TYR A 176 -18.22 -25.39 -8.03
N LYS A 177 -17.97 -26.37 -7.16
CA LYS A 177 -16.96 -27.41 -7.40
C LYS A 177 -17.18 -28.21 -8.70
N LYS A 178 -18.43 -28.36 -9.13
CA LYS A 178 -18.80 -29.24 -10.26
C LYS A 178 -18.68 -28.55 -11.63
N MET A 179 -18.73 -27.21 -11.70
CA MET A 179 -18.74 -26.48 -12.97
C MET A 179 -17.34 -26.15 -13.55
N HIS A 180 -16.31 -26.08 -12.74
CA HIS A 180 -14.98 -25.63 -13.20
C HIS A 180 -13.94 -26.72 -13.39
N PHE A 181 -14.20 -27.96 -13.03
CA PHE A 181 -13.24 -29.08 -13.11
C PHE A 181 -13.53 -30.11 -14.20
N GLY A 182 -14.47 -29.81 -15.11
CA GLY A 182 -14.88 -30.72 -16.18
C GLY A 182 -14.32 -30.40 -17.57
N ALA A 183 -13.35 -29.52 -17.70
CA ALA A 183 -12.73 -29.17 -18.98
C ALA A 183 -11.55 -30.09 -19.31
N ASN A 184 -11.54 -30.58 -20.54
CA ASN A 184 -10.65 -31.60 -21.10
C ASN A 184 -9.15 -31.32 -20.94
N ASP A 185 -8.40 -32.40 -20.68
CA ASP A 185 -6.95 -32.45 -20.39
C ASP A 185 -5.99 -32.12 -21.55
N ASN A 186 -6.45 -31.57 -22.67
CA ASN A 186 -5.64 -31.34 -23.88
C ASN A 186 -5.50 -29.88 -24.29
N GLU A 187 -5.44 -28.93 -23.36
CA GLU A 187 -5.17 -27.52 -23.70
C GLU A 187 -3.67 -27.18 -23.66
N ASP A 188 -3.25 -26.55 -24.76
CA ASP A 188 -1.89 -26.12 -25.10
C ASP A 188 -1.19 -25.34 -23.95
N ALA A 189 0.06 -25.68 -23.63
CA ALA A 189 0.85 -25.08 -22.57
C ALA A 189 0.91 -23.54 -22.66
N THR A 190 0.81 -23.00 -23.87
CA THR A 190 0.80 -21.54 -24.14
C THR A 190 -0.48 -20.88 -23.66
N ARG A 191 -1.64 -21.54 -23.75
CA ARG A 191 -2.91 -21.07 -23.19
C ARG A 191 -2.86 -21.11 -21.64
N GLN A 192 -2.29 -22.16 -21.07
CA GLN A 192 -2.13 -22.26 -19.61
C GLN A 192 -1.25 -21.13 -19.02
N VAL A 193 -0.16 -20.78 -19.67
CA VAL A 193 0.71 -19.66 -19.24
C VAL A 193 -0.03 -18.32 -19.34
N ARG A 194 -0.79 -18.11 -20.43
CA ARG A 194 -1.58 -16.89 -20.61
C ARG A 194 -2.71 -16.78 -19.58
N ASP A 195 -3.45 -17.87 -19.34
CA ASP A 195 -4.58 -17.86 -18.41
C ASP A 195 -4.11 -17.75 -16.95
N ASN A 196 -2.93 -18.32 -16.63
CA ASN A 196 -2.28 -18.12 -15.34
C ASN A 196 -1.78 -16.68 -15.17
N LEU A 197 -1.26 -16.06 -16.23
CA LEU A 197 -0.78 -14.68 -16.19
C LEU A 197 -1.94 -13.68 -16.04
N LEU A 198 -3.02 -13.88 -16.81
CA LEU A 198 -4.22 -13.04 -16.73
C LEU A 198 -4.99 -13.27 -15.42
N GLY A 199 -5.06 -14.51 -14.93
CA GLY A 199 -5.67 -14.85 -13.65
C GLY A 199 -4.85 -14.41 -12.43
N SER A 200 -3.58 -14.03 -12.63
CA SER A 200 -2.71 -13.47 -11.58
C SER A 200 -2.76 -11.94 -11.49
N LEU A 201 -3.40 -11.26 -12.46
CA LEU A 201 -3.61 -9.82 -12.37
C LEU A 201 -4.58 -9.52 -11.22
N PRO A 202 -4.29 -8.50 -10.40
CA PRO A 202 -5.19 -8.11 -9.34
C PRO A 202 -6.53 -7.64 -9.92
N SER A 203 -7.63 -8.05 -9.29
CA SER A 203 -9.00 -7.68 -9.69
C SER A 203 -9.34 -6.20 -9.44
N GLY A 204 -8.43 -5.44 -8.81
CA GLY A 204 -8.52 -4.01 -8.54
C GLY A 204 -7.18 -3.50 -8.05
N PHE A 205 -6.99 -2.19 -8.03
CA PHE A 205 -5.75 -1.54 -7.57
C PHE A 205 -5.57 -1.68 -6.04
N ALA A 206 -6.70 -1.68 -5.29
CA ALA A 206 -6.74 -1.90 -3.85
C ALA A 206 -7.79 -2.96 -3.49
N PHE A 207 -7.53 -3.76 -2.46
CA PHE A 207 -8.52 -4.68 -1.89
C PHE A 207 -9.59 -3.95 -1.07
N GLY A 208 -9.34 -2.69 -0.68
CA GLY A 208 -10.22 -1.87 0.14
C GLY A 208 -10.19 -2.24 1.62
N GLN A 209 -9.07 -2.80 2.11
CA GLN A 209 -8.88 -3.15 3.51
C GLN A 209 -9.06 -1.96 4.44
N ASN A 210 -8.39 -0.85 4.13
CA ASN A 210 -8.43 0.34 4.97
C ASN A 210 -9.85 0.96 4.99
N VAL A 211 -10.51 1.01 3.84
CA VAL A 211 -11.92 1.45 3.74
C VAL A 211 -12.84 0.55 4.58
N ASN A 212 -12.68 -0.78 4.49
CA ASN A 212 -13.47 -1.70 5.29
C ASN A 212 -13.24 -1.53 6.81
N ASN A 213 -11.99 -1.32 7.23
CA ASN A 213 -11.66 -1.07 8.63
C ASN A 213 -12.22 0.28 9.13
N ILE A 214 -12.29 1.30 8.24
CA ILE A 214 -13.00 2.55 8.53
C ILE A 214 -14.47 2.25 8.78
N PHE A 215 -15.13 1.49 7.90
CA PHE A 215 -16.55 1.13 8.12
C PHE A 215 -16.74 0.37 9.43
N SER A 216 -15.87 -0.61 9.72
CA SER A 216 -15.93 -1.32 11.01
C SER A 216 -15.77 -0.39 12.21
N SER A 217 -15.00 0.69 12.09
CA SER A 217 -14.87 1.67 13.18
C SER A 217 -16.09 2.58 13.36
N LEU A 218 -16.90 2.76 12.31
CA LEU A 218 -18.05 3.69 12.30
C LEU A 218 -19.40 3.01 12.54
N THR A 219 -19.43 1.67 12.46
CA THR A 219 -20.69 0.90 12.52
C THR A 219 -20.78 0.01 13.76
N VAL A 220 -20.02 0.33 14.82
CA VAL A 220 -20.01 -0.48 16.06
C VAL A 220 -21.41 -0.57 16.68
N GLY A 221 -21.84 -1.79 17.00
CA GLY A 221 -23.18 -2.12 17.44
C GLY A 221 -24.14 -2.52 16.29
N TYR A 222 -23.70 -2.39 15.02
CA TYR A 222 -24.48 -2.71 13.82
C TYR A 222 -23.68 -3.54 12.80
N GLN A 223 -22.80 -4.42 13.26
CA GLN A 223 -21.92 -5.23 12.38
C GLN A 223 -22.39 -6.69 12.23
N ASP A 224 -23.36 -7.12 13.02
CA ASP A 224 -24.00 -8.41 12.85
C ASP A 224 -24.84 -8.43 11.56
N HIS A 225 -25.25 -9.64 11.16
CA HIS A 225 -26.26 -9.78 10.12
C HIS A 225 -27.60 -9.30 10.65
N MET A 226 -28.18 -8.27 10.01
CA MET A 226 -29.38 -7.60 10.52
C MET A 226 -30.26 -7.09 9.37
N ASP A 227 -31.50 -6.75 9.67
CA ASP A 227 -32.37 -5.98 8.80
C ASP A 227 -32.01 -4.48 8.92
N PHE A 228 -31.77 -3.79 7.80
CA PHE A 228 -31.42 -2.36 7.81
C PHE A 228 -32.64 -1.47 8.16
N MET A 229 -33.80 -2.05 8.24
CA MET A 229 -34.98 -1.43 8.89
C MET A 229 -34.72 -1.16 10.39
N ASP A 230 -33.88 -1.98 11.04
CA ASP A 230 -33.60 -1.84 12.49
C ASP A 230 -32.50 -0.80 12.78
N LEU A 231 -31.96 -0.14 11.77
CA LEU A 231 -31.09 1.02 11.97
C LEU A 231 -31.90 2.17 12.63
N PRO A 232 -31.19 3.11 13.31
CA PRO A 232 -31.84 4.27 13.91
C PRO A 232 -32.77 5.05 12.95
N ILE A 233 -32.34 5.16 11.66
CA ILE A 233 -33.21 5.55 10.55
C ILE A 233 -33.09 4.42 9.51
N PRO A 234 -34.19 3.86 8.98
CA PRO A 234 -34.17 2.83 7.95
C PRO A 234 -33.29 3.22 6.77
N PHE A 235 -32.53 2.25 6.28
CA PHE A 235 -31.52 2.47 5.27
C PHE A 235 -31.56 1.43 4.14
N VAL A 236 -31.27 1.88 2.93
CA VAL A 236 -31.12 1.01 1.76
C VAL A 236 -29.92 1.49 0.94
N CYS A 237 -29.09 0.58 0.46
CA CYS A 237 -28.07 0.94 -0.51
C CYS A 237 -28.02 -0.02 -1.70
N VAL A 238 -27.44 0.47 -2.80
CA VAL A 238 -27.42 -0.26 -4.06
C VAL A 238 -25.98 -0.61 -4.44
N ALA A 239 -25.78 -1.88 -4.81
CA ALA A 239 -24.58 -2.38 -5.48
C ALA A 239 -24.96 -2.96 -6.85
N THR A 240 -23.97 -3.28 -7.69
CA THR A 240 -24.19 -3.96 -8.98
C THR A 240 -23.64 -5.37 -8.92
N GLU A 241 -24.46 -6.38 -9.26
CA GLU A 241 -24.03 -7.76 -9.40
C GLU A 241 -23.48 -7.95 -10.82
N MET A 242 -22.19 -8.31 -10.92
CA MET A 242 -21.48 -8.33 -12.21
C MET A 242 -21.88 -9.47 -13.14
N VAL A 243 -22.29 -10.62 -12.60
CA VAL A 243 -22.62 -11.80 -13.42
C VAL A 243 -23.97 -11.62 -14.12
N THR A 244 -24.94 -11.08 -13.40
CA THR A 244 -26.31 -10.85 -13.92
C THR A 244 -26.51 -9.45 -14.48
N ALA A 245 -25.56 -8.56 -14.22
CA ALA A 245 -25.65 -7.13 -14.52
C ALA A 245 -26.90 -6.43 -13.95
N LYS A 246 -27.43 -6.94 -12.81
CA LYS A 246 -28.60 -6.38 -12.12
C LYS A 246 -28.17 -5.56 -10.91
N PRO A 247 -28.95 -4.58 -10.46
CA PRO A 247 -28.74 -3.96 -9.16
C PRO A 247 -28.98 -5.00 -8.06
N LYS A 248 -28.09 -5.05 -7.04
CA LYS A 248 -28.32 -5.67 -5.76
C LYS A 248 -28.72 -4.59 -4.78
N ILE A 249 -29.97 -4.65 -4.32
CA ILE A 249 -30.50 -3.75 -3.32
C ILE A 249 -30.29 -4.41 -1.96
N TRP A 250 -29.62 -3.70 -1.07
CA TRP A 250 -29.36 -4.15 0.29
C TRP A 250 -30.43 -3.62 1.24
N TYR A 251 -31.28 -4.50 1.70
CA TYR A 251 -32.25 -4.27 2.76
C TYR A 251 -31.82 -4.88 4.08
N ASP A 252 -30.99 -5.92 4.01
CA ASP A 252 -30.49 -6.70 5.13
C ASP A 252 -29.08 -7.22 4.87
N GLY A 253 -28.45 -7.80 5.89
CA GLY A 253 -27.14 -8.40 5.80
C GLY A 253 -26.13 -7.74 6.73
N LYS A 254 -24.85 -7.89 6.43
CA LYS A 254 -23.80 -7.16 7.14
C LYS A 254 -23.64 -5.77 6.53
N LEU A 255 -23.88 -4.73 7.33
CA LEU A 255 -23.81 -3.34 6.86
C LEU A 255 -22.45 -3.01 6.23
N ASN A 256 -21.33 -3.46 6.84
CA ASN A 256 -19.98 -3.28 6.26
C ASN A 256 -19.84 -3.88 4.87
N THR A 257 -20.45 -5.05 4.62
CA THR A 257 -20.41 -5.72 3.31
C THR A 257 -21.22 -4.92 2.29
N ALA A 258 -22.41 -4.43 2.68
CA ALA A 258 -23.23 -3.59 1.83
C ALA A 258 -22.51 -2.30 1.44
N LEU A 259 -21.94 -1.58 2.42
CA LEU A 259 -21.17 -0.35 2.18
C LEU A 259 -19.92 -0.60 1.34
N ARG A 260 -19.20 -1.68 1.62
CA ARG A 260 -18.01 -2.02 0.83
C ARG A 260 -18.37 -2.35 -0.62
N SER A 261 -19.50 -3.05 -0.85
CA SER A 261 -19.94 -3.43 -2.20
C SER A 261 -20.42 -2.22 -3.00
N THR A 262 -21.21 -1.33 -2.40
CA THR A 262 -21.72 -0.12 -3.09
C THR A 262 -20.60 0.84 -3.50
N MET A 263 -19.41 0.77 -2.86
CA MET A 263 -18.25 1.61 -3.14
C MET A 263 -17.14 0.88 -3.94
N SER A 264 -17.39 -0.33 -4.44
CA SER A 264 -16.40 -1.13 -5.18
C SER A 264 -16.25 -0.67 -6.63
N ILE A 265 -15.68 0.52 -6.86
CA ILE A 265 -15.47 1.07 -8.21
C ILE A 265 -14.50 0.16 -8.98
N PRO A 266 -14.91 -0.44 -10.12
CA PRO A 266 -14.05 -1.28 -10.93
C PRO A 266 -12.77 -0.58 -11.37
N GLY A 267 -11.63 -1.29 -11.28
CA GLY A 267 -10.32 -0.72 -11.57
C GLY A 267 -9.69 0.03 -10.39
N VAL A 268 -10.46 0.53 -9.44
CA VAL A 268 -9.96 1.13 -8.19
C VAL A 268 -9.95 0.08 -7.09
N PHE A 269 -11.09 -0.52 -6.81
CA PHE A 269 -11.24 -1.53 -5.77
C PHE A 269 -11.54 -2.93 -6.32
N ALA A 270 -11.05 -3.94 -5.63
CA ALA A 270 -11.45 -5.32 -5.89
C ALA A 270 -12.95 -5.52 -5.62
N PRO A 271 -13.67 -6.27 -6.47
CA PRO A 271 -15.08 -6.61 -6.25
C PRO A 271 -15.30 -7.34 -4.91
N VAL A 272 -16.45 -7.12 -4.29
CA VAL A 272 -16.87 -7.86 -3.11
C VAL A 272 -17.53 -9.18 -3.55
N LYS A 273 -16.97 -10.30 -3.06
CA LYS A 273 -17.52 -11.64 -3.31
C LYS A 273 -18.23 -12.12 -2.06
N VAL A 274 -19.54 -12.28 -2.13
CA VAL A 274 -20.40 -12.70 -1.01
C VAL A 274 -21.61 -13.45 -1.54
N ASP A 275 -21.99 -14.53 -0.86
CA ASP A 275 -23.18 -15.35 -1.16
C ASP A 275 -23.29 -15.78 -2.64
N GLY A 276 -22.15 -16.04 -3.27
CA GLY A 276 -22.07 -16.44 -4.68
C GLY A 276 -22.17 -15.28 -5.67
N MET A 277 -22.32 -14.04 -5.21
CA MET A 277 -22.34 -12.82 -6.02
C MET A 277 -20.95 -12.20 -6.17
N VAL A 278 -20.75 -11.45 -7.25
CA VAL A 278 -19.58 -10.59 -7.48
C VAL A 278 -20.09 -9.16 -7.59
N LEU A 279 -19.95 -8.40 -6.51
CA LEU A 279 -20.54 -7.08 -6.37
C LEU A 279 -19.52 -5.96 -6.61
N VAL A 280 -19.96 -4.96 -7.36
CA VAL A 280 -19.24 -3.72 -7.65
C VAL A 280 -20.12 -2.51 -7.36
N ASP A 281 -19.56 -1.30 -7.53
CA ASP A 281 -20.23 -0.04 -7.29
C ASP A 281 -21.62 0.02 -7.95
N GLY A 282 -22.60 0.46 -7.17
CA GLY A 282 -23.99 0.57 -7.60
C GLY A 282 -24.20 1.56 -8.74
N GLY A 283 -23.33 2.57 -8.86
CA GLY A 283 -23.40 3.58 -9.92
C GLY A 283 -23.32 3.02 -11.33
N MET A 284 -22.85 1.78 -11.51
CA MET A 284 -22.86 1.11 -12.81
C MET A 284 -24.27 0.74 -13.29
N ARG A 285 -25.24 0.62 -12.39
CA ARG A 285 -26.62 0.27 -12.74
C ARG A 285 -27.65 1.24 -12.22
N ASP A 286 -27.49 1.72 -11.00
CA ASP A 286 -28.41 2.67 -10.39
C ASP A 286 -27.66 3.64 -9.46
N ASN A 287 -27.20 4.73 -10.06
CA ASN A 287 -26.45 5.76 -9.34
C ASN A 287 -27.36 6.70 -8.53
N TYR A 288 -28.68 6.73 -8.82
CA TYR A 288 -29.63 7.64 -8.19
C TYR A 288 -30.95 6.92 -7.95
N PRO A 289 -31.06 6.09 -6.88
CA PRO A 289 -32.12 5.10 -6.69
C PRO A 289 -33.46 5.71 -6.22
N THR A 290 -33.98 6.66 -6.96
CA THR A 290 -35.26 7.34 -6.67
C THR A 290 -36.48 6.50 -7.06
N ASP A 291 -36.35 5.61 -8.04
CA ASP A 291 -37.33 4.58 -8.40
C ASP A 291 -37.59 3.63 -7.23
N ILE A 292 -36.53 3.19 -6.53
CA ILE A 292 -36.65 2.35 -5.35
C ILE A 292 -37.42 3.08 -4.23
N ALA A 293 -37.11 4.36 -3.99
CA ALA A 293 -37.86 5.17 -3.01
C ALA A 293 -39.33 5.31 -3.36
N LYS A 294 -39.66 5.46 -4.64
CA LYS A 294 -41.03 5.50 -5.14
C LYS A 294 -41.71 4.14 -5.01
N GLU A 295 -41.05 3.05 -5.32
CA GLU A 295 -41.56 1.69 -5.17
C GLU A 295 -41.86 1.35 -3.70
N MET A 296 -41.06 1.84 -2.76
CA MET A 296 -41.31 1.74 -1.33
C MET A 296 -42.59 2.50 -0.90
N GLY A 297 -43.08 3.40 -1.74
CA GLY A 297 -44.24 4.19 -1.47
C GLY A 297 -43.97 5.42 -0.61
N ALA A 298 -42.81 6.02 -0.68
CA ALA A 298 -42.57 7.33 -0.06
C ALA A 298 -43.44 8.39 -0.70
N ASP A 299 -44.05 9.24 0.15
CA ASP A 299 -44.97 10.31 -0.32
C ASP A 299 -44.18 11.50 -0.85
N ILE A 300 -43.00 11.76 -0.28
CA ILE A 300 -42.11 12.85 -0.65
C ILE A 300 -40.68 12.28 -0.83
N ILE A 301 -40.08 12.57 -1.97
CA ILE A 301 -38.71 12.17 -2.29
C ILE A 301 -37.84 13.42 -2.44
N ILE A 302 -36.87 13.60 -1.53
CA ILE A 302 -35.82 14.61 -1.64
C ILE A 302 -34.57 13.93 -2.19
N GLY A 303 -34.18 14.30 -3.39
CA GLY A 303 -33.04 13.71 -4.04
C GLY A 303 -31.83 14.67 -4.11
N VAL A 304 -30.64 14.16 -3.83
CA VAL A 304 -29.39 14.87 -4.02
C VAL A 304 -28.62 14.25 -5.18
N ASP A 305 -28.53 14.99 -6.27
CA ASP A 305 -27.97 14.53 -7.54
C ASP A 305 -26.60 15.17 -7.79
N LEU A 306 -25.55 14.34 -7.85
CA LEU A 306 -24.16 14.74 -8.11
C LEU A 306 -23.71 14.51 -9.54
N SER A 307 -24.63 14.11 -10.41
CA SER A 307 -24.33 13.85 -11.83
C SER A 307 -23.99 15.15 -12.55
N SER A 308 -22.84 15.21 -13.21
CA SER A 308 -22.38 16.36 -13.98
C SER A 308 -22.58 16.20 -15.50
N GLY A 309 -23.32 15.16 -15.94
CA GLY A 309 -23.41 14.81 -17.36
C GLY A 309 -22.13 14.15 -17.88
N PHE A 310 -22.08 13.89 -19.18
CA PHE A 310 -20.87 13.38 -19.81
C PHE A 310 -19.79 14.46 -19.90
N ARG A 311 -18.55 14.06 -19.63
CA ARG A 311 -17.38 14.91 -19.83
C ARG A 311 -17.08 15.03 -21.31
N ASP A 312 -16.61 16.20 -21.72
CA ASP A 312 -16.09 16.39 -23.06
C ASP A 312 -14.64 15.88 -23.19
N TYR A 313 -14.10 15.89 -24.41
CA TYR A 313 -12.77 15.35 -24.69
C TYR A 313 -11.65 16.10 -23.94
N THR A 314 -11.86 17.32 -23.52
CA THR A 314 -10.85 18.15 -22.78
C THR A 314 -10.76 17.76 -21.30
N GLN A 315 -11.77 17.06 -20.79
CA GLN A 315 -11.91 16.67 -19.38
C GLN A 315 -11.50 15.21 -19.11
N LEU A 316 -11.22 14.42 -20.17
CA LEU A 316 -10.81 13.01 -20.07
C LEU A 316 -9.28 12.88 -20.09
N ASN A 317 -8.61 13.40 -19.07
CA ASN A 317 -7.16 13.56 -19.07
C ASN A 317 -6.40 12.46 -18.30
N ASN A 318 -7.09 11.66 -17.50
CA ASN A 318 -6.46 10.63 -16.68
C ASN A 318 -7.36 9.40 -16.55
N LEU A 319 -6.78 8.29 -16.01
CA LEU A 319 -7.49 7.03 -15.86
C LEU A 319 -8.75 7.16 -14.96
N GLY A 320 -8.71 7.98 -13.92
CA GLY A 320 -9.85 8.24 -13.05
C GLY A 320 -11.02 8.89 -13.79
N ASP A 321 -10.74 9.84 -14.71
CA ASP A 321 -11.76 10.46 -15.53
C ASP A 321 -12.39 9.46 -16.49
N ILE A 322 -11.59 8.58 -17.09
CA ILE A 322 -12.07 7.53 -18.03
C ILE A 322 -12.93 6.51 -17.28
N ILE A 323 -12.52 6.06 -16.10
CA ILE A 323 -13.31 5.13 -15.27
C ILE A 323 -14.64 5.77 -14.88
N SER A 324 -14.61 7.01 -14.40
CA SER A 324 -15.83 7.74 -14.01
C SER A 324 -16.80 7.87 -15.18
N GLN A 325 -16.29 8.24 -16.36
CA GLN A 325 -17.09 8.33 -17.57
C GLN A 325 -17.71 6.96 -17.94
N GLY A 326 -16.95 5.88 -17.79
CA GLY A 326 -17.43 4.51 -18.03
C GLY A 326 -18.58 4.12 -17.08
N VAL A 327 -18.48 4.46 -15.80
CA VAL A 327 -19.55 4.26 -14.82
C VAL A 327 -20.79 5.07 -15.21
N ASP A 328 -20.63 6.37 -15.53
CA ASP A 328 -21.72 7.24 -15.94
C ASP A 328 -22.41 6.73 -17.22
N MET A 329 -21.66 6.17 -18.19
CA MET A 329 -22.22 5.57 -19.38
C MET A 329 -23.07 4.33 -19.09
N LEU A 330 -22.60 3.45 -18.20
CA LEU A 330 -23.31 2.21 -17.85
C LEU A 330 -24.59 2.46 -17.05
N GLY A 331 -24.58 3.44 -16.15
CA GLY A 331 -25.73 3.84 -15.35
C GLY A 331 -26.71 4.81 -16.02
N ARG A 332 -26.44 5.20 -17.27
CA ARG A 332 -27.18 6.29 -17.94
C ARG A 332 -28.67 6.03 -18.09
N GLN A 333 -29.06 4.83 -18.49
CA GLN A 333 -30.45 4.47 -18.72
C GLN A 333 -31.29 4.57 -17.44
N SER A 334 -30.77 4.05 -16.32
CA SER A 334 -31.42 4.17 -15.01
C SER A 334 -31.50 5.64 -14.57
N TYR A 335 -30.40 6.39 -14.72
CA TYR A 335 -30.39 7.80 -14.35
C TYR A 335 -31.47 8.61 -15.11
N GLU A 336 -31.63 8.43 -16.41
CA GLU A 336 -32.63 9.15 -17.22
C GLU A 336 -34.06 8.87 -16.76
N SER A 337 -34.37 7.66 -16.30
CA SER A 337 -35.67 7.34 -15.73
C SER A 337 -35.87 7.90 -14.31
N ASN A 338 -34.80 7.98 -13.52
CA ASN A 338 -34.85 8.31 -12.10
C ASN A 338 -34.77 9.82 -11.81
N VAL A 339 -34.15 10.59 -12.71
CA VAL A 339 -33.86 12.02 -12.48
C VAL A 339 -35.13 12.90 -12.33
N SER A 340 -36.27 12.48 -12.86
CA SER A 340 -37.55 13.21 -12.80
C SER A 340 -38.49 12.76 -11.67
N ILE A 341 -38.09 11.77 -10.87
CA ILE A 341 -38.94 11.18 -9.83
C ILE A 341 -39.02 12.04 -8.57
N PRO A 342 -37.92 12.66 -8.06
CA PRO A 342 -37.94 13.42 -6.83
C PRO A 342 -38.85 14.66 -6.87
N ASP A 343 -39.52 14.95 -5.76
CA ASP A 343 -40.32 16.17 -5.57
C ASP A 343 -39.39 17.41 -5.47
N VAL A 344 -38.23 17.24 -4.84
CA VAL A 344 -37.17 18.26 -4.80
C VAL A 344 -35.84 17.62 -5.14
N THR A 345 -35.16 18.16 -6.17
CA THR A 345 -33.81 17.78 -6.55
C THR A 345 -32.81 18.87 -6.17
N ILE A 346 -31.83 18.52 -5.36
CA ILE A 346 -30.73 19.38 -4.94
C ILE A 346 -29.48 18.99 -5.73
N ARG A 347 -28.91 19.93 -6.50
CA ARG A 347 -27.75 19.73 -7.35
C ARG A 347 -26.61 20.68 -6.98
N PRO A 348 -25.63 20.26 -6.20
CA PRO A 348 -24.41 21.03 -5.95
C PRO A 348 -23.60 21.22 -7.24
N ARG A 349 -23.05 22.42 -7.44
CA ARG A 349 -22.17 22.74 -8.58
C ARG A 349 -20.76 22.23 -8.27
N LEU A 350 -20.36 21.10 -8.86
CA LEU A 350 -19.13 20.39 -8.54
C LEU A 350 -18.32 20.01 -9.80
N ASP A 351 -18.45 20.77 -10.87
CA ASP A 351 -17.83 20.44 -12.17
C ASP A 351 -16.30 20.48 -12.13
N GLU A 352 -15.72 21.31 -11.26
CA GLU A 352 -14.30 21.43 -11.04
C GLU A 352 -13.66 20.28 -10.24
N PHE A 353 -14.46 19.42 -9.63
CA PHE A 353 -14.00 18.28 -8.81
C PHE A 353 -14.20 16.95 -9.52
N ASN A 354 -13.30 16.02 -9.25
CA ASN A 354 -13.42 14.63 -9.67
C ASN A 354 -13.63 13.70 -8.48
N MET A 355 -13.78 12.39 -8.75
CA MET A 355 -14.04 11.38 -7.71
C MET A 355 -12.92 11.22 -6.68
N MET A 356 -11.70 11.76 -6.96
CA MET A 356 -10.52 11.67 -6.10
C MET A 356 -10.15 13.00 -5.42
N SER A 357 -11.01 14.02 -5.47
CA SER A 357 -10.74 15.34 -4.90
C SER A 357 -10.95 15.36 -3.38
N PHE A 358 -10.15 14.60 -2.63
CA PHE A 358 -10.24 14.46 -1.17
C PHE A 358 -9.24 15.34 -0.39
N ASP A 359 -8.55 16.28 -1.02
CA ASP A 359 -7.70 17.22 -0.29
C ASP A 359 -8.55 18.18 0.58
N ASP A 360 -7.99 18.68 1.68
CA ASP A 360 -8.70 19.48 2.68
C ASP A 360 -9.46 20.68 2.10
N LYS A 361 -8.86 21.35 1.11
CA LYS A 361 -9.47 22.51 0.44
C LYS A 361 -10.66 22.09 -0.40
N SER A 362 -10.52 21.00 -1.16
CA SER A 362 -11.58 20.43 -1.98
C SER A 362 -12.74 19.97 -1.10
N VAL A 363 -12.48 19.20 -0.04
CA VAL A 363 -13.48 18.74 0.93
C VAL A 363 -14.26 19.92 1.51
N ALA A 364 -13.58 20.97 1.99
CA ALA A 364 -14.23 22.15 2.54
C ALA A 364 -15.14 22.85 1.52
N THR A 365 -14.67 22.97 0.27
CA THR A 365 -15.43 23.62 -0.80
C THR A 365 -16.64 22.79 -1.22
N ILE A 366 -16.47 21.47 -1.37
CA ILE A 366 -17.54 20.53 -1.76
C ILE A 366 -18.67 20.55 -0.72
N LEU A 367 -18.34 20.51 0.57
CA LEU A 367 -19.29 20.58 1.66
C LEU A 367 -20.08 21.89 1.63
N GLN A 368 -19.39 23.02 1.46
CA GLN A 368 -20.03 24.33 1.36
C GLN A 368 -20.97 24.42 0.15
N ARG A 369 -20.59 23.85 -1.00
CA ARG A 369 -21.45 23.78 -2.19
C ARG A 369 -22.71 22.95 -1.97
N GLY A 370 -22.64 21.94 -1.11
CA GLY A 370 -23.81 21.18 -0.67
C GLY A 370 -24.81 22.06 0.08
N ARG A 371 -24.34 22.86 1.06
CA ARG A 371 -25.17 23.83 1.80
C ARG A 371 -25.80 24.86 0.87
N GLU A 372 -25.02 25.44 -0.03
CA GLU A 372 -25.48 26.46 -0.99
C GLU A 372 -26.55 25.90 -1.93
N ALA A 373 -26.39 24.67 -2.44
CA ALA A 373 -27.35 24.02 -3.31
C ALA A 373 -28.68 23.74 -2.59
N ALA A 374 -28.62 23.28 -1.33
CA ALA A 374 -29.81 23.09 -0.52
C ALA A 374 -30.51 24.42 -0.22
N ALA A 375 -29.75 25.47 0.13
CA ALA A 375 -30.26 26.81 0.36
C ALA A 375 -30.94 27.41 -0.88
N ALA A 376 -30.43 27.10 -2.08
CA ALA A 376 -31.07 27.55 -3.33
C ALA A 376 -32.48 26.92 -3.54
N GLN A 377 -32.73 25.76 -2.94
CA GLN A 377 -34.07 25.11 -2.96
C GLN A 377 -34.98 25.51 -1.80
N LYS A 378 -34.63 26.58 -1.05
CA LYS A 378 -35.35 26.99 0.16
C LYS A 378 -36.88 27.10 -0.06
N VAL A 379 -37.32 27.71 -1.16
CA VAL A 379 -38.75 27.91 -1.44
C VAL A 379 -39.52 26.60 -1.56
N ALA A 380 -38.91 25.63 -2.30
CA ALA A 380 -39.49 24.29 -2.45
C ALA A 380 -39.46 23.54 -1.12
N LEU A 381 -38.34 23.55 -0.39
CA LEU A 381 -38.21 22.91 0.92
C LEU A 381 -39.15 23.52 1.98
N ASP A 382 -39.33 24.83 2.01
CA ASP A 382 -40.32 25.51 2.89
C ASP A 382 -41.77 25.11 2.54
N SER A 383 -42.05 24.87 1.26
CA SER A 383 -43.35 24.36 0.82
C SER A 383 -43.57 22.90 1.28
N LEU A 384 -42.57 22.03 1.15
CA LEU A 384 -42.64 20.68 1.67
C LEU A 384 -42.81 20.68 3.19
N LYS A 385 -42.07 21.51 3.94
CA LYS A 385 -42.18 21.63 5.39
C LYS A 385 -43.61 21.98 5.82
N ARG A 386 -44.32 22.85 5.06
CA ARG A 386 -45.74 23.18 5.35
C ARG A 386 -46.65 21.97 5.17
N ILE A 387 -46.35 21.08 4.21
CA ILE A 387 -47.15 19.88 3.94
C ILE A 387 -46.86 18.80 4.99
N ILE A 388 -45.58 18.59 5.33
CA ILE A 388 -45.13 17.55 6.28
C ILE A 388 -45.47 17.94 7.71
N GLY A 389 -45.48 19.25 8.03
CA GLY A 389 -45.49 19.76 9.40
C GLY A 389 -44.09 19.85 10.01
N PRO A 390 -43.90 20.62 11.10
CA PRO A 390 -42.65 20.72 11.79
C PRO A 390 -42.33 19.37 12.48
N GLY A 391 -41.11 18.84 12.25
CA GLY A 391 -40.65 17.60 12.85
C GLY A 391 -39.15 17.48 12.81
N LYS A 392 -38.60 16.65 13.67
CA LYS A 392 -37.18 16.23 13.60
C LYS A 392 -37.14 14.79 13.16
N THR A 393 -36.06 14.41 12.52
CA THR A 393 -35.74 13.00 12.26
C THR A 393 -35.67 12.27 13.60
N GLU A 394 -36.52 11.26 13.79
CA GLU A 394 -36.58 10.46 15.02
C GLU A 394 -35.70 9.22 14.88
N LEU A 395 -34.74 9.08 15.78
CA LEU A 395 -33.95 7.86 15.87
C LEU A 395 -34.75 6.79 16.60
N ARG A 396 -35.01 5.68 15.92
CA ARG A 396 -35.79 4.56 16.45
C ARG A 396 -35.04 3.67 17.42
N ASN A 397 -33.73 3.59 17.21
CA ASN A 397 -32.81 2.76 17.97
C ASN A 397 -31.60 3.58 18.46
N ARG A 398 -30.77 2.97 19.31
CA ARG A 398 -29.56 3.59 19.79
C ARG A 398 -28.63 3.91 18.59
N ARG A 399 -28.02 5.09 18.58
CA ARG A 399 -26.99 5.41 17.58
C ARG A 399 -25.77 4.51 17.68
N ALA A 400 -25.04 4.35 16.58
CA ALA A 400 -23.78 3.64 16.57
C ALA A 400 -22.75 4.29 17.51
N ILE A 401 -21.84 3.46 18.04
CA ILE A 401 -20.74 3.95 18.87
C ILE A 401 -19.62 4.42 17.96
N ASP A 402 -19.14 5.63 18.20
CA ASP A 402 -17.91 6.13 17.59
C ASP A 402 -16.69 5.69 18.41
N ILE A 403 -16.08 4.59 18.00
CA ILE A 403 -14.87 4.05 18.65
C ILE A 403 -13.64 4.99 18.56
N ASN A 404 -13.70 6.06 17.76
CA ASN A 404 -12.65 7.09 17.77
C ASN A 404 -12.67 7.89 19.08
N THR A 405 -13.83 8.07 19.68
CA THR A 405 -14.03 8.88 20.90
C THR A 405 -14.23 8.04 22.14
N GLU A 406 -14.79 6.84 21.98
CA GLU A 406 -15.17 5.97 23.12
C GLU A 406 -14.49 4.60 23.00
N PRO A 407 -13.57 4.22 23.93
CA PRO A 407 -13.03 2.87 23.98
C PRO A 407 -14.11 1.84 24.27
N VAL A 408 -14.01 0.65 23.67
CA VAL A 408 -14.97 -0.43 23.84
C VAL A 408 -14.35 -1.65 24.54
N ARG A 409 -15.16 -2.37 25.31
CA ARG A 409 -14.72 -3.61 25.96
C ARG A 409 -14.89 -4.79 25.01
N ILE A 410 -13.87 -5.65 24.99
CA ILE A 410 -13.82 -6.85 24.15
C ILE A 410 -13.97 -8.09 25.02
N SER A 411 -14.92 -8.98 24.69
CA SER A 411 -15.11 -10.25 25.37
C SER A 411 -14.07 -11.29 24.97
N ARG A 412 -13.81 -11.42 23.66
CA ARG A 412 -12.85 -12.35 23.08
C ARG A 412 -12.26 -11.83 21.80
N VAL A 413 -11.11 -12.41 21.41
CA VAL A 413 -10.45 -12.12 20.14
C VAL A 413 -10.34 -13.41 19.33
N GLU A 414 -10.94 -13.45 18.16
CA GLU A 414 -10.84 -14.54 17.21
C GLU A 414 -10.11 -14.10 15.95
N ILE A 415 -9.28 -14.98 15.39
CA ILE A 415 -8.57 -14.72 14.13
C ILE A 415 -8.94 -15.80 13.13
N HIS A 416 -9.68 -15.41 12.09
CA HIS A 416 -10.18 -16.30 11.06
C HIS A 416 -9.23 -16.34 9.84
N GLY A 417 -9.35 -17.38 9.00
CA GLY A 417 -8.51 -17.57 7.80
C GLY A 417 -7.11 -18.08 8.10
N VAL A 418 -6.86 -18.54 9.33
CA VAL A 418 -5.57 -19.08 9.79
C VAL A 418 -5.75 -20.42 10.50
N THR A 419 -4.66 -21.19 10.63
CA THR A 419 -4.67 -22.42 11.45
C THR A 419 -4.62 -22.08 12.94
N ASP A 420 -5.05 -23.03 13.80
CA ASP A 420 -5.02 -22.83 15.28
C ASP A 420 -3.62 -22.45 15.81
N LYS A 421 -2.56 -23.03 15.21
CA LYS A 421 -1.17 -22.69 15.59
C LYS A 421 -0.81 -21.25 15.24
N GLU A 422 -1.23 -20.79 14.08
CA GLU A 422 -1.00 -19.42 13.61
C GLU A 422 -1.88 -18.43 14.39
N SER A 423 -3.14 -18.78 14.66
CA SER A 423 -4.03 -17.98 15.51
C SER A 423 -3.39 -17.71 16.88
N LYS A 424 -2.90 -18.76 17.56
CA LYS A 424 -2.19 -18.61 18.84
C LYS A 424 -0.90 -17.78 18.73
N TYR A 425 -0.20 -17.87 17.59
CA TYR A 425 0.99 -17.06 17.34
C TYR A 425 0.63 -15.59 17.14
N LEU A 426 -0.39 -15.30 16.34
CA LEU A 426 -0.83 -13.95 16.02
C LEU A 426 -1.46 -13.27 17.25
N GLN A 427 -2.32 -13.96 18.01
CA GLN A 427 -2.92 -13.44 19.25
C GLN A 427 -1.84 -12.97 20.24
N ARG A 428 -0.76 -13.76 20.41
CA ARG A 428 0.37 -13.34 21.25
C ARG A 428 1.12 -12.14 20.70
N LYS A 429 1.16 -12.01 19.37
CA LYS A 429 1.87 -10.91 18.71
C LYS A 429 1.12 -9.59 18.81
N ILE A 430 -0.21 -9.59 18.72
CA ILE A 430 -1.04 -8.41 18.86
C ILE A 430 -1.23 -7.96 20.32
N GLY A 431 -1.22 -8.90 21.27
CA GLY A 431 -1.22 -8.60 22.71
C GLY A 431 -2.53 -8.00 23.24
N ILE A 432 -3.66 -8.19 22.55
CA ILE A 432 -4.98 -7.76 23.07
C ILE A 432 -5.48 -8.78 24.08
N ASN A 433 -5.77 -8.32 25.29
CA ASN A 433 -6.33 -9.14 26.36
C ASN A 433 -7.85 -8.99 26.42
N PRO A 434 -8.62 -10.09 26.59
CA PRO A 434 -10.05 -10.04 26.83
C PRO A 434 -10.43 -9.21 28.07
N ASN A 435 -11.64 -8.67 28.07
CA ASN A 435 -12.25 -7.88 29.16
C ASN A 435 -11.56 -6.55 29.49
N VAL A 436 -10.71 -6.04 28.60
CA VAL A 436 -10.09 -4.71 28.70
C VAL A 436 -10.75 -3.79 27.69
N ALA A 437 -10.98 -2.53 28.08
CA ALA A 437 -11.43 -1.50 27.15
C ALA A 437 -10.27 -1.13 26.21
N ILE A 438 -10.50 -1.18 24.90
CA ILE A 438 -9.51 -0.89 23.88
C ILE A 438 -10.00 0.22 22.94
N SER A 439 -9.06 1.04 22.50
CA SER A 439 -9.33 2.11 21.54
C SER A 439 -9.24 1.59 20.10
N LYS A 440 -9.80 2.34 19.15
CA LYS A 440 -9.61 2.14 17.71
C LYS A 440 -8.13 1.96 17.35
N ALA A 441 -7.26 2.83 17.88
CA ALA A 441 -5.83 2.78 17.60
C ALA A 441 -5.20 1.43 18.00
N THR A 442 -5.67 0.82 19.09
CA THR A 442 -5.19 -0.50 19.53
C THR A 442 -5.62 -1.61 18.56
N ILE A 443 -6.86 -1.55 18.04
CA ILE A 443 -7.36 -2.51 17.06
C ILE A 443 -6.62 -2.35 15.72
N GLU A 444 -6.49 -1.12 15.24
CA GLU A 444 -5.77 -0.83 13.99
C GLU A 444 -4.29 -1.23 14.06
N ASP A 445 -3.66 -1.04 15.22
CA ASP A 445 -2.28 -1.49 15.48
C ASP A 445 -2.17 -3.03 15.43
N ALA A 446 -3.18 -3.73 15.95
CA ALA A 446 -3.26 -5.19 15.88
C ALA A 446 -3.44 -5.68 14.44
N VAL A 447 -4.37 -5.10 13.70
CA VAL A 447 -4.62 -5.40 12.27
C VAL A 447 -3.37 -5.14 11.44
N ALA A 448 -2.77 -3.97 11.59
CA ALA A 448 -1.55 -3.60 10.89
C ALA A 448 -0.36 -4.51 11.27
N THR A 449 -0.31 -4.96 12.52
CA THR A 449 0.69 -5.93 12.99
C THR A 449 0.56 -7.29 12.29
N ILE A 450 -0.66 -7.78 12.11
CA ILE A 450 -0.93 -9.05 11.42
C ILE A 450 -0.60 -8.88 9.93
N TYR A 451 -1.09 -7.82 9.30
CA TYR A 451 -0.78 -7.53 7.90
C TYR A 451 0.72 -7.39 7.66
N GLY A 452 1.43 -6.70 8.54
CA GLY A 452 2.89 -6.52 8.47
C GLY A 452 3.70 -7.81 8.64
N THR A 453 3.07 -8.96 8.86
CA THR A 453 3.72 -10.28 8.76
C THR A 453 3.94 -10.73 7.32
N ASP A 454 3.39 -10.00 6.35
CA ASP A 454 3.47 -10.27 4.92
C ASP A 454 2.85 -11.63 4.49
N GLY A 455 2.11 -12.27 5.38
CA GLY A 455 1.41 -13.55 5.13
C GLY A 455 0.00 -13.38 4.55
N PHE A 456 -0.51 -12.17 4.51
CA PHE A 456 -1.89 -11.88 4.17
C PHE A 456 -2.00 -10.72 3.18
N ASP A 457 -2.88 -10.88 2.18
CA ASP A 457 -3.26 -9.82 1.24
C ASP A 457 -4.28 -8.85 1.86
N TYR A 458 -5.03 -9.35 2.86
CA TYR A 458 -6.17 -8.65 3.40
C TYR A 458 -6.37 -9.01 4.86
N VAL A 459 -6.46 -8.01 5.73
CA VAL A 459 -6.73 -8.17 7.16
C VAL A 459 -7.73 -7.11 7.58
N THR A 460 -8.91 -7.52 7.97
CA THR A 460 -9.98 -6.64 8.45
C THR A 460 -10.45 -7.08 9.82
N TYR A 461 -11.22 -6.24 10.47
CA TYR A 461 -11.82 -6.58 11.73
C TYR A 461 -13.32 -6.24 11.76
N GLU A 462 -14.03 -6.92 12.64
CA GLU A 462 -15.42 -6.69 12.98
C GLU A 462 -15.55 -6.72 14.50
N LEU A 463 -16.47 -5.93 15.04
CA LEU A 463 -16.87 -5.93 16.43
C LEU A 463 -18.31 -6.43 16.50
N LEU A 464 -18.48 -7.73 16.72
CA LEU A 464 -19.78 -8.39 16.75
C LEU A 464 -20.44 -8.23 18.11
N GLY A 465 -21.74 -8.06 18.08
CA GLY A 465 -22.61 -7.82 19.23
C GLY A 465 -23.31 -6.46 19.12
N SER A 466 -24.52 -6.38 19.64
CA SER A 466 -25.33 -5.16 19.71
C SER A 466 -24.93 -4.25 20.88
N GLU A 467 -24.32 -4.82 21.93
CA GLU A 467 -23.91 -4.13 23.17
C GLU A 467 -22.59 -4.67 23.68
N GLU A 468 -21.91 -3.90 24.53
CA GLU A 468 -20.68 -4.32 25.20
C GLU A 468 -20.89 -5.48 26.17
N PRO A 469 -19.96 -6.40 26.28
CA PRO A 469 -18.66 -6.47 25.58
C PRO A 469 -18.78 -7.08 24.19
N TYR A 470 -18.03 -6.53 23.21
CA TYR A 470 -18.05 -7.00 21.82
C TYR A 470 -17.07 -8.15 21.59
N ASP A 471 -17.36 -8.99 20.60
CA ASP A 471 -16.41 -9.97 20.07
C ASP A 471 -15.57 -9.34 18.96
N LEU A 472 -14.24 -9.29 19.15
CA LEU A 472 -13.32 -8.81 18.11
C LEU A 472 -12.95 -9.97 17.18
N ILE A 473 -13.45 -9.94 15.96
CA ILE A 473 -13.15 -10.90 14.91
C ILE A 473 -12.15 -10.25 13.94
N ILE A 474 -10.99 -10.85 13.78
CA ILE A 474 -9.99 -10.41 12.79
C ILE A 474 -10.00 -11.40 11.62
N ASN A 475 -10.41 -10.94 10.46
CA ASN A 475 -10.51 -11.74 9.25
C ASN A 475 -9.24 -11.60 8.40
N CYS A 476 -8.52 -12.72 8.19
CA CYS A 476 -7.27 -12.77 7.45
C CYS A 476 -7.46 -13.54 6.14
N LYS A 477 -7.19 -12.92 5.01
CA LYS A 477 -7.11 -13.59 3.71
C LYS A 477 -5.65 -13.77 3.32
N ARG A 478 -5.25 -15.03 3.07
CA ARG A 478 -3.86 -15.34 2.71
C ARG A 478 -3.50 -14.77 1.36
N GLY A 479 -2.34 -14.17 1.29
CA GLY A 479 -1.67 -13.78 0.07
C GLY A 479 -1.03 -14.95 -0.68
N PRO A 480 -0.51 -14.70 -1.89
CA PRO A 480 0.28 -15.68 -2.62
C PRO A 480 1.57 -15.98 -1.85
N ILE A 481 1.82 -17.27 -1.62
CA ILE A 481 3.02 -17.70 -0.89
C ILE A 481 4.27 -17.76 -1.74
N HIS A 482 4.13 -17.63 -3.05
CA HIS A 482 5.23 -17.57 -4.03
C HIS A 482 5.11 -16.29 -4.84
N GLN A 483 6.26 -15.68 -5.11
CA GLN A 483 6.29 -14.42 -5.86
C GLN A 483 7.46 -14.38 -6.85
N PHE A 484 7.25 -13.64 -7.93
CA PHE A 484 8.27 -13.23 -8.88
C PHE A 484 8.31 -11.71 -8.94
N GLY A 485 9.48 -11.13 -8.70
CA GLY A 485 9.66 -9.68 -8.65
C GLY A 485 10.61 -9.18 -9.73
N ILE A 486 10.34 -7.99 -10.26
CA ILE A 486 11.19 -7.31 -11.24
C ILE A 486 11.48 -5.91 -10.73
N GLY A 487 12.76 -5.54 -10.69
CA GLY A 487 13.25 -4.19 -10.46
C GLY A 487 14.05 -3.68 -11.65
N GLY A 488 14.12 -2.37 -11.82
CA GLY A 488 14.85 -1.77 -12.91
C GLY A 488 15.56 -0.48 -12.50
N ARG A 489 16.72 -0.23 -13.10
CA ARG A 489 17.49 1.00 -12.92
C ARG A 489 18.30 1.31 -14.17
N PHE A 490 18.37 2.60 -14.47
CA PHE A 490 19.32 3.19 -15.40
C PHE A 490 20.14 4.24 -14.65
N ASP A 491 21.46 4.16 -14.71
CA ASP A 491 22.33 5.20 -14.14
C ASP A 491 23.63 5.38 -14.92
N THR A 492 24.35 6.47 -14.68
CA THR A 492 25.58 6.81 -15.39
C THR A 492 26.78 5.95 -15.01
N GLU A 493 26.71 5.16 -13.96
CA GLU A 493 27.81 4.28 -13.51
C GLU A 493 27.68 2.84 -14.04
N GLU A 494 26.47 2.29 -14.09
CA GLU A 494 26.21 0.90 -14.51
C GLU A 494 25.33 0.79 -15.76
N ILE A 495 24.91 1.91 -16.35
CA ILE A 495 24.06 2.04 -17.54
C ILE A 495 22.69 1.44 -17.29
N VAL A 496 22.50 0.14 -17.46
CA VAL A 496 21.23 -0.58 -17.23
C VAL A 496 21.44 -1.72 -16.25
N SER A 497 20.59 -1.82 -15.29
CA SER A 497 20.52 -2.94 -14.35
C SER A 497 19.09 -3.42 -14.18
N VAL A 498 18.88 -4.73 -14.27
CA VAL A 498 17.59 -5.39 -14.03
C VAL A 498 17.74 -6.33 -12.85
N LEU A 499 16.84 -6.22 -11.89
CA LEU A 499 16.76 -7.11 -10.73
C LEU A 499 15.62 -8.10 -10.95
N LEU A 500 15.90 -9.38 -10.84
CA LEU A 500 14.93 -10.47 -10.87
C LEU A 500 14.93 -11.14 -9.51
N ASN A 501 13.75 -11.32 -8.94
CA ASN A 501 13.57 -12.03 -7.68
C ASN A 501 12.58 -13.16 -7.84
N PHE A 502 12.86 -14.29 -7.21
CA PHE A 502 12.04 -15.48 -7.21
C PHE A 502 11.95 -16.04 -5.80
N GLY A 503 10.77 -15.96 -5.20
CA GLY A 503 10.51 -16.36 -3.83
C GLY A 503 9.57 -17.54 -3.71
N LEU A 504 9.97 -18.56 -2.94
CA LEU A 504 9.17 -19.73 -2.59
C LEU A 504 8.83 -19.69 -1.11
N ASN A 505 7.57 -19.82 -0.77
CA ASN A 505 7.05 -19.78 0.60
C ASN A 505 7.40 -18.51 1.40
N VAL A 506 7.78 -17.43 0.74
CA VAL A 506 8.25 -16.19 1.40
C VAL A 506 7.17 -15.50 2.24
N HIS A 507 5.89 -15.77 1.94
CA HIS A 507 4.75 -15.24 2.69
C HIS A 507 4.16 -16.24 3.71
N LYS A 508 4.87 -17.30 4.03
CA LYS A 508 4.50 -18.19 5.13
C LYS A 508 4.94 -17.61 6.48
N LEU A 509 4.05 -17.66 7.46
CA LEU A 509 4.36 -17.20 8.82
C LEU A 509 5.40 -18.09 9.52
N GLN A 510 5.51 -19.36 9.14
CA GLN A 510 6.37 -20.35 9.74
C GLN A 510 6.80 -21.40 8.70
N GLY A 511 7.97 -22.00 8.94
CA GLY A 511 8.51 -23.07 8.10
C GLY A 511 9.62 -22.61 7.16
N PRO A 512 10.02 -23.48 6.23
CA PRO A 512 11.08 -23.18 5.29
C PRO A 512 10.61 -22.23 4.19
N ALA A 513 11.47 -21.28 3.82
CA ALA A 513 11.28 -20.39 2.68
C ALA A 513 12.60 -20.22 1.94
N PHE A 514 12.49 -19.88 0.67
CA PHE A 514 13.63 -19.69 -0.22
C PHE A 514 13.39 -18.45 -1.07
N ASP A 515 14.42 -17.63 -1.18
CA ASP A 515 14.44 -16.44 -2.02
C ASP A 515 15.67 -16.43 -2.89
N PHE A 516 15.50 -16.25 -4.19
CA PHE A 516 16.57 -16.12 -5.14
C PHE A 516 16.49 -14.77 -5.82
N THR A 517 17.57 -14.01 -5.78
CA THR A 517 17.67 -12.70 -6.42
C THR A 517 18.86 -12.67 -7.38
N ALA A 518 18.63 -12.23 -8.60
CA ALA A 518 19.69 -12.02 -9.59
C ALA A 518 19.63 -10.58 -10.13
N LYS A 519 20.78 -9.93 -10.18
CA LYS A 519 20.98 -8.66 -10.90
C LYS A 519 21.68 -8.95 -12.21
N VAL A 520 21.08 -8.51 -13.30
CA VAL A 520 21.62 -8.59 -14.67
C VAL A 520 22.02 -7.19 -15.13
N GLY A 521 23.13 -7.06 -15.82
CA GLY A 521 23.72 -5.80 -16.25
C GLY A 521 25.19 -5.70 -15.86
N THR A 522 25.71 -4.49 -15.72
CA THR A 522 27.07 -4.26 -15.23
C THR A 522 27.17 -4.69 -13.76
N ASN A 523 28.28 -5.34 -13.38
CA ASN A 523 28.48 -5.92 -12.04
C ASN A 523 27.33 -6.85 -11.63
N PRO A 524 27.10 -7.96 -12.35
CA PRO A 524 26.04 -8.90 -12.06
C PRO A 524 26.27 -9.61 -10.72
N TYR A 525 25.16 -9.98 -10.07
CA TYR A 525 25.21 -10.85 -8.91
C TYR A 525 24.01 -11.80 -8.88
N ALA A 526 24.18 -12.91 -8.17
CA ALA A 526 23.11 -13.81 -7.81
C ALA A 526 23.19 -14.10 -6.30
N LYS A 527 22.07 -14.15 -5.64
CA LYS A 527 21.94 -14.44 -4.21
C LYS A 527 20.81 -15.44 -3.98
N ALA A 528 21.14 -16.52 -3.28
CA ALA A 528 20.19 -17.48 -2.76
C ALA A 528 20.07 -17.29 -1.24
N HIS A 529 18.87 -17.14 -0.73
CA HIS A 529 18.56 -17.03 0.70
C HIS A 529 17.58 -18.11 1.08
N PHE A 530 18.01 -19.03 1.93
CA PHE A 530 17.17 -20.02 2.56
C PHE A 530 16.98 -19.66 4.03
N TYR A 531 15.74 -19.73 4.54
CA TYR A 531 15.49 -19.49 5.94
C TYR A 531 14.41 -20.41 6.51
N LEU A 532 14.54 -20.70 7.81
CA LEU A 532 13.61 -21.51 8.58
C LEU A 532 13.05 -20.67 9.72
N ALA A 533 11.83 -20.17 9.51
CA ALA A 533 11.14 -19.37 10.52
C ALA A 533 10.43 -20.27 11.54
N GLY A 534 10.76 -20.09 12.82
CA GLY A 534 10.15 -20.79 13.94
C GLY A 534 9.05 -19.99 14.62
N SER A 535 8.18 -20.65 15.39
CA SER A 535 7.09 -20.00 16.14
C SER A 535 7.53 -19.25 17.38
N ARG A 536 8.67 -19.56 17.97
CA ARG A 536 9.13 -19.05 19.28
C ARG A 536 10.59 -18.64 19.34
N GLY A 537 11.41 -19.07 18.38
CA GLY A 537 12.86 -18.85 18.39
C GLY A 537 13.31 -17.89 17.29
N PRO A 538 14.62 -17.61 17.22
CA PRO A 538 15.21 -16.89 16.10
C PRO A 538 15.02 -17.68 14.79
N THR A 539 15.04 -16.97 13.67
CA THR A 539 15.06 -17.58 12.34
C THR A 539 16.48 -18.03 12.01
N ILE A 540 16.64 -19.27 11.59
CA ILE A 540 17.91 -19.79 11.06
C ILE A 540 17.96 -19.46 9.57
N ASN A 541 19.07 -18.84 9.13
CA ASN A 541 19.23 -18.38 7.77
C ASN A 541 20.53 -18.91 7.18
N PHE A 542 20.48 -19.24 5.90
CA PHE A 542 21.64 -19.52 5.09
C PHE A 542 21.59 -18.66 3.82
N ASP A 543 22.62 -17.85 3.60
CA ASP A 543 22.80 -17.03 2.40
C ASP A 543 23.99 -17.55 1.60
N ALA A 544 23.82 -17.68 0.28
CA ALA A 544 24.91 -17.88 -0.65
C ALA A 544 24.80 -16.84 -1.76
N SER A 545 25.87 -16.11 -2.03
CA SER A 545 25.89 -15.09 -3.09
C SER A 545 27.15 -15.18 -3.94
N LEU A 546 26.96 -14.88 -5.22
CA LEU A 546 27.99 -14.77 -6.24
C LEU A 546 27.95 -13.35 -6.80
N LYS A 547 29.08 -12.65 -6.84
CA LYS A 547 29.16 -11.29 -7.38
C LYS A 547 30.37 -11.18 -8.27
N TRP A 548 30.16 -10.67 -9.47
CA TRP A 548 31.22 -10.19 -10.35
C TRP A 548 31.27 -8.68 -10.29
N THR A 549 32.44 -8.11 -10.10
CA THR A 549 32.69 -6.66 -10.11
C THR A 549 33.79 -6.34 -11.09
N ASP A 550 33.53 -5.46 -12.04
CA ASP A 550 34.47 -4.85 -12.93
C ASP A 550 34.37 -3.33 -12.80
N ARG A 551 35.43 -2.69 -12.32
CA ARG A 551 35.48 -1.26 -12.10
C ARG A 551 36.66 -0.63 -12.81
N ASN A 552 36.36 0.28 -13.74
CA ASN A 552 37.39 0.99 -14.52
C ASN A 552 38.15 2.04 -13.73
N GLN A 553 37.61 2.53 -12.61
CA GLN A 553 38.22 3.57 -11.78
C GLN A 553 38.15 3.19 -10.30
N PHE A 554 39.18 2.50 -9.83
CA PHE A 554 39.43 2.22 -8.44
C PHE A 554 40.71 2.93 -8.02
N LYS A 555 40.61 3.89 -7.09
CA LYS A 555 41.77 4.67 -6.66
C LYS A 555 42.38 4.06 -5.42
N LEU A 556 43.69 3.78 -5.48
CA LEU A 556 44.47 3.28 -4.38
C LEU A 556 45.74 4.14 -4.26
N GLY A 557 45.82 4.90 -3.18
CA GLY A 557 46.84 5.92 -3.00
C GLY A 557 46.74 7.01 -4.09
N THR A 558 47.79 7.23 -4.83
CA THR A 558 47.88 8.22 -5.94
C THR A 558 47.58 7.63 -7.31
N SER A 559 47.36 6.30 -7.39
CA SER A 559 47.25 5.56 -8.66
C SER A 559 45.80 5.14 -8.92
N ASP A 560 45.40 5.21 -10.18
CA ASP A 560 44.12 4.70 -10.66
C ASP A 560 44.29 3.28 -11.19
N TYR A 561 43.39 2.39 -10.84
CA TYR A 561 43.39 0.99 -11.22
C TYR A 561 42.04 0.61 -11.86
N LYS A 562 42.13 -0.26 -12.87
CA LYS A 562 41.02 -1.07 -13.32
C LYS A 562 41.04 -2.38 -12.55
N VAL A 563 40.02 -2.64 -11.71
CA VAL A 563 39.99 -3.81 -10.84
C VAL A 563 38.77 -4.68 -11.20
N ALA A 564 39.04 -5.95 -11.54
CA ALA A 564 37.99 -6.95 -11.74
C ALA A 564 38.19 -8.12 -10.78
N TYR A 565 37.13 -8.47 -10.04
CA TYR A 565 37.17 -9.57 -9.09
C TYR A 565 35.84 -10.32 -9.04
N PHE A 566 35.95 -11.58 -8.61
CA PHE A 566 34.85 -12.46 -8.31
C PHE A 566 34.77 -12.69 -6.80
N ASN A 567 33.55 -12.58 -6.25
CA ASN A 567 33.30 -12.80 -4.84
C ASN A 567 32.22 -13.85 -4.66
N ILE A 568 32.51 -14.84 -3.80
CA ILE A 568 31.52 -15.80 -3.27
C ILE A 568 31.39 -15.54 -1.77
N ARG A 569 30.17 -15.37 -1.29
CA ARG A 569 29.90 -15.21 0.13
C ARG A 569 28.87 -16.24 0.57
N GLU A 570 29.19 -16.91 1.65
CA GLU A 570 28.34 -17.87 2.34
C GLU A 570 28.16 -17.42 3.79
N GLU A 571 26.93 -17.41 4.28
CA GLU A 571 26.60 -16.95 5.63
C GLU A 571 25.61 -17.90 6.28
N LEU A 572 25.89 -18.34 7.51
CA LEU A 572 24.96 -19.05 8.37
C LEU A 572 24.73 -18.20 9.60
N TYR A 573 23.48 -17.75 9.81
CA TYR A 573 23.19 -16.81 10.88
C TYR A 573 21.81 -16.98 11.50
N LEU A 574 21.68 -16.44 12.70
CA LEU A 574 20.43 -16.28 13.42
C LEU A 574 19.93 -14.85 13.23
N SER A 575 18.64 -14.69 12.98
CA SER A 575 17.99 -13.38 12.86
C SER A 575 16.64 -13.33 13.56
N ASN A 576 16.00 -12.16 13.52
CA ASN A 576 14.64 -11.99 13.99
C ASN A 576 14.48 -12.12 15.52
N ILE A 577 15.36 -11.49 16.27
CA ILE A 577 15.22 -11.34 17.72
C ILE A 577 14.15 -10.25 17.94
N ARG A 578 12.88 -10.62 17.88
CA ARG A 578 11.60 -9.98 18.31
C ARG A 578 11.46 -8.43 18.34
N LEU A 579 12.33 -7.69 17.69
CA LEU A 579 12.26 -6.23 17.62
C LEU A 579 11.73 -5.80 16.25
N ARG A 580 10.47 -5.40 16.14
CA ARG A 580 9.78 -5.12 14.85
C ARG A 580 10.54 -4.19 13.90
N LYS A 581 11.21 -3.18 14.47
CA LYS A 581 11.95 -2.15 13.72
C LYS A 581 13.43 -2.43 13.57
N PHE A 582 13.91 -3.49 14.17
CA PHE A 582 15.32 -3.86 14.20
C PHE A 582 15.52 -5.22 13.53
N ASP A 583 16.53 -5.31 12.69
CA ASP A 583 17.06 -6.55 12.15
C ASP A 583 18.39 -6.85 12.87
N VAL A 584 18.37 -7.85 13.73
CA VAL A 584 19.55 -8.30 14.47
C VAL A 584 20.00 -9.62 13.91
N ARG A 585 21.25 -9.70 13.47
CA ARG A 585 21.86 -10.89 12.90
C ARG A 585 23.17 -11.20 13.62
N ALA A 586 23.41 -12.47 13.88
CA ALA A 586 24.70 -12.94 14.37
C ALA A 586 24.99 -14.30 13.73
N GLY A 587 26.22 -14.48 13.24
CA GLY A 587 26.55 -15.69 12.49
C GLY A 587 28.00 -15.82 12.08
N LEU A 588 28.19 -16.85 11.27
CA LEU A 588 29.46 -17.18 10.63
C LEU A 588 29.41 -16.77 9.15
N ARG A 589 30.52 -16.32 8.63
CA ARG A 589 30.68 -15.91 7.23
C ARG A 589 31.94 -16.52 6.65
N ASN A 590 31.81 -17.07 5.44
CA ASN A 590 32.93 -17.35 4.56
C ASN A 590 32.86 -16.40 3.37
N ASN A 591 33.94 -15.68 3.11
CA ASN A 591 33.99 -14.65 2.08
C ASN A 591 35.20 -14.92 1.15
N TYR A 592 34.95 -15.60 0.04
CA TYR A 592 35.96 -15.94 -0.94
C TYR A 592 36.08 -14.83 -2.00
N PHE A 593 37.29 -14.32 -2.20
CA PHE A 593 37.63 -13.37 -3.25
C PHE A 593 38.64 -13.99 -4.20
N LYS A 594 38.42 -13.79 -5.50
CA LYS A 594 39.34 -14.07 -6.58
C LYS A 594 39.53 -12.81 -7.40
N LEU A 595 40.71 -12.21 -7.32
CA LEU A 595 41.09 -11.13 -8.21
C LEU A 595 41.38 -11.69 -9.62
N ASN A 596 40.74 -11.13 -10.64
CA ASN A 596 40.93 -11.57 -12.03
C ASN A 596 41.90 -10.67 -12.78
N SER A 597 41.84 -9.36 -12.54
CA SER A 597 42.78 -8.40 -13.11
C SER A 597 42.87 -7.15 -12.23
N ALA A 598 44.07 -6.59 -12.17
CA ALA A 598 44.30 -5.23 -11.68
C ALA A 598 45.29 -4.58 -12.66
N MET A 599 44.84 -3.58 -13.40
CA MET A 599 45.65 -2.84 -14.36
C MET A 599 45.78 -1.40 -13.90
N THR A 600 46.95 -0.82 -14.04
CA THR A 600 47.25 0.59 -13.78
C THR A 600 47.90 1.24 -14.97
N ASP A 601 47.63 2.52 -15.19
CA ASP A 601 48.28 3.32 -16.25
C ASP A 601 49.72 3.69 -15.91
N LYS A 602 50.15 3.43 -14.65
CA LYS A 602 51.55 3.67 -14.22
C LYS A 602 52.37 2.40 -14.29
N VAL A 603 53.55 2.50 -14.88
CA VAL A 603 54.52 1.40 -15.07
C VAL A 603 55.01 0.80 -13.74
N ASN A 604 55.00 1.56 -12.65
CA ASN A 604 55.28 1.13 -11.26
C ASN A 604 54.15 1.50 -10.38
N GLY A 605 53.07 0.66 -10.33
CA GLY A 605 52.00 0.85 -9.38
C GLY A 605 52.46 0.59 -7.94
N ASP A 606 52.07 1.46 -7.02
CA ASP A 606 52.46 1.43 -5.59
C ASP A 606 51.93 0.21 -4.81
N TYR A 607 51.27 -0.72 -5.46
CA TYR A 607 50.60 -1.86 -4.79
C TYR A 607 50.81 -3.18 -5.57
N ASP A 608 51.34 -4.18 -4.87
CA ASP A 608 51.43 -5.54 -5.40
C ASP A 608 50.08 -6.27 -5.24
N PHE A 609 49.30 -6.36 -6.28
CA PHE A 609 48.07 -7.14 -6.34
C PHE A 609 48.30 -8.66 -6.47
N GLY A 610 49.59 -9.08 -6.41
CA GLY A 610 50.00 -10.47 -6.60
C GLY A 610 49.18 -11.45 -5.78
N ASN A 611 48.24 -12.16 -6.44
CA ASN A 611 47.55 -13.29 -5.86
C ASN A 611 46.55 -13.01 -4.73
N LEU A 612 45.67 -12.01 -4.85
CA LEU A 612 44.59 -11.75 -3.88
C LEU A 612 43.46 -12.79 -3.91
N THR A 613 43.79 -14.06 -4.16
CA THR A 613 42.80 -15.15 -4.05
C THR A 613 42.85 -15.72 -2.64
N ASN A 614 41.83 -15.44 -1.84
CA ASN A 614 41.70 -15.96 -0.48
C ASN A 614 40.22 -16.20 -0.10
N SER A 615 40.03 -17.01 0.94
CA SER A 615 38.75 -17.27 1.58
C SER A 615 38.88 -16.86 3.04
N PHE A 616 38.07 -15.92 3.48
CA PHE A 616 38.15 -15.32 4.81
C PHE A 616 37.00 -15.85 5.66
N LEU A 617 37.34 -16.47 6.78
CA LEU A 617 36.35 -16.91 7.78
C LEU A 617 36.22 -15.85 8.86
N SER A 618 34.98 -15.48 9.14
CA SER A 618 34.65 -14.48 10.16
C SER A 618 33.43 -14.84 10.99
N ILE A 619 33.38 -14.27 12.18
CA ILE A 619 32.18 -14.19 13.03
C ILE A 619 31.71 -12.75 12.98
N TYR A 620 30.41 -12.55 12.81
CA TYR A 620 29.86 -11.21 12.74
C TYR A 620 28.56 -11.04 13.51
N GLY A 621 28.28 -9.80 13.89
CA GLY A 621 27.02 -9.35 14.45
C GLY A 621 26.62 -8.01 13.83
N ASN A 622 25.35 -7.90 13.44
CA ASN A 622 24.80 -6.68 12.87
C ASN A 622 23.49 -6.33 13.56
N LEU A 623 23.27 -5.05 13.82
CA LEU A 623 22.00 -4.48 14.23
C LEU A 623 21.65 -3.38 13.23
N ARG A 624 20.47 -3.47 12.66
CA ARG A 624 19.94 -2.47 11.71
C ARG A 624 18.56 -2.04 12.13
N ALA A 625 18.28 -0.75 12.04
CA ALA A 625 16.96 -0.17 12.24
C ALA A 625 16.61 0.73 11.08
N ASP A 626 15.33 0.75 10.70
CA ASP A 626 14.78 1.68 9.73
C ASP A 626 13.38 2.11 10.17
N THR A 627 13.27 3.36 10.59
CA THR A 627 12.02 3.96 11.07
C THR A 627 11.51 5.06 10.14
N PHE A 628 12.14 5.26 8.97
CA PHE A 628 11.68 6.26 8.02
C PHE A 628 10.24 5.98 7.58
N ASN A 629 9.47 7.04 7.42
CA ASN A 629 8.10 6.96 6.91
C ASN A 629 8.04 6.73 5.40
N ASP A 630 9.12 7.05 4.66
CA ASP A 630 9.27 6.83 3.23
C ASP A 630 10.68 6.31 2.90
N GLY A 631 10.85 5.52 1.81
CA GLY A 631 12.11 4.91 1.44
C GLY A 631 13.09 5.85 0.76
N TYR A 632 12.59 6.75 -0.07
CA TYR A 632 13.40 7.66 -0.89
C TYR A 632 13.32 9.11 -0.44
N PHE A 633 12.14 9.56 0.00
CA PHE A 633 11.88 10.95 0.40
C PHE A 633 11.35 11.07 1.83
N PRO A 634 12.04 10.47 2.84
CA PRO A 634 11.54 10.46 4.22
C PRO A 634 11.40 11.88 4.77
N THR A 635 10.34 12.11 5.56
CA THR A 635 10.08 13.36 6.27
C THR A 635 10.19 13.20 7.78
N SER A 636 10.24 11.95 8.25
CA SER A 636 10.40 11.62 9.68
C SER A 636 11.10 10.29 9.87
N GLY A 637 11.72 10.10 11.04
CA GLY A 637 12.35 8.86 11.43
C GLY A 637 13.87 8.88 11.32
N PHE A 638 14.46 7.69 11.49
CA PHE A 638 15.90 7.48 11.40
C PHE A 638 16.25 6.08 10.89
N THR A 639 17.47 5.92 10.39
CA THR A 639 18.12 4.62 10.18
C THR A 639 19.36 4.51 11.04
N LEU A 640 19.60 3.30 11.56
CA LEU A 640 20.79 2.96 12.33
C LEU A 640 21.35 1.63 11.84
N GLY A 641 22.64 1.57 11.59
CA GLY A 641 23.40 0.36 11.32
C GLY A 641 24.58 0.25 12.26
N LEU A 642 24.68 -0.84 13.00
CA LEU A 642 25.84 -1.19 13.80
C LEU A 642 26.33 -2.54 13.33
N GLY A 643 27.62 -2.67 13.06
CA GLY A 643 28.24 -3.91 12.61
C GLY A 643 29.55 -4.18 13.35
N TYR A 644 29.76 -5.43 13.70
CA TYR A 644 31.04 -5.94 14.18
C TYR A 644 31.37 -7.23 13.43
N GLU A 645 32.58 -7.34 12.94
CA GLU A 645 33.10 -8.53 12.28
C GLU A 645 34.51 -8.83 12.81
N TYR A 646 34.76 -10.07 13.18
CA TYR A 646 36.08 -10.60 13.53
C TYR A 646 36.50 -11.61 12.46
N VAL A 647 37.49 -11.25 11.64
CA VAL A 647 38.07 -12.09 10.60
C VAL A 647 39.25 -12.82 11.20
N PHE A 648 39.08 -14.12 11.46
CA PHE A 648 40.05 -14.89 12.26
C PHE A 648 40.92 -15.81 11.42
N LYS A 649 40.57 -16.12 10.15
CA LYS A 649 41.32 -17.09 9.36
C LYS A 649 41.20 -16.82 7.85
N GLY A 650 42.32 -16.91 7.15
CA GLY A 650 42.39 -17.10 5.72
C GLY A 650 42.63 -18.58 5.39
N LEU A 651 41.81 -19.18 4.53
CA LEU A 651 41.90 -20.62 4.21
C LEU A 651 42.95 -20.95 3.17
N LYS A 652 43.21 -20.04 2.20
CA LYS A 652 44.22 -20.24 1.16
C LYS A 652 45.54 -19.57 1.51
N ARG A 653 45.47 -18.47 2.26
CA ARG A 653 46.63 -17.71 2.70
C ARG A 653 46.48 -17.31 4.14
N HIS A 654 47.57 -17.39 4.89
CA HIS A 654 47.62 -16.92 6.26
C HIS A 654 47.35 -15.40 6.28
N ILE A 655 46.54 -15.00 7.26
CA ILE A 655 46.25 -13.60 7.56
C ILE A 655 46.50 -13.34 9.05
N THR A 656 46.89 -12.13 9.38
CA THR A 656 46.81 -11.69 10.77
C THR A 656 45.32 -11.37 11.07
N PRO A 657 44.73 -12.00 12.11
CA PRO A 657 43.35 -11.71 12.45
C PRO A 657 43.11 -10.22 12.69
N PHE A 658 41.94 -9.74 12.29
CA PHE A 658 41.56 -8.33 12.45
C PHE A 658 40.08 -8.19 12.76
N HIS A 659 39.73 -7.02 13.26
CA HIS A 659 38.38 -6.64 13.63
C HIS A 659 37.92 -5.49 12.75
N ALA A 660 36.61 -5.41 12.48
CA ALA A 660 35.99 -4.30 11.81
C ALA A 660 34.73 -3.86 12.58
N LEU A 661 34.68 -2.60 12.93
CA LEU A 661 33.50 -1.94 13.51
C LEU A 661 32.90 -1.01 12.47
N THR A 662 31.58 -1.02 12.33
CA THR A 662 30.85 -0.16 11.40
C THR A 662 29.69 0.53 12.13
N LEU A 663 29.53 1.81 11.87
CA LEU A 663 28.42 2.63 12.34
C LEU A 663 27.85 3.42 11.14
N ASP A 664 26.56 3.33 10.94
CA ASP A 664 25.80 4.14 9.98
C ASP A 664 24.60 4.74 10.71
N PHE A 665 24.43 6.03 10.65
CA PHE A 665 23.29 6.75 11.23
C PHE A 665 22.79 7.80 10.24
N LYS A 666 21.48 7.88 10.07
CA LYS A 666 20.82 8.91 9.26
C LYS A 666 19.47 9.23 9.87
N THR A 667 19.15 10.50 10.01
CA THR A 667 17.84 10.96 10.48
C THR A 667 17.31 12.08 9.62
N VAL A 668 16.06 12.43 9.78
CA VAL A 668 15.42 13.53 9.06
C VAL A 668 14.54 14.34 10.01
N GLY A 669 14.68 15.65 9.96
CA GLY A 669 13.80 16.62 10.59
C GLY A 669 13.17 17.51 9.51
N GLN A 670 11.85 17.53 9.44
CA GLN A 670 11.12 18.44 8.56
C GLN A 670 10.70 19.69 9.34
N THR A 671 10.99 20.87 8.80
CA THR A 671 10.49 22.12 9.36
C THR A 671 9.00 22.32 8.99
N ARG A 672 8.34 23.30 9.65
CA ARG A 672 6.99 23.74 9.24
C ARG A 672 7.07 24.40 7.85
N GLY A 673 7.15 23.60 6.80
CA GLY A 673 7.31 24.06 5.43
C GLY A 673 7.91 23.00 4.52
N SER A 674 8.52 23.44 3.43
CA SER A 674 9.04 22.57 2.37
C SER A 674 10.46 22.04 2.60
N LEU A 675 11.15 22.44 3.68
CA LEU A 675 12.53 22.07 3.97
C LEU A 675 12.61 20.87 4.91
N ALA A 676 13.35 19.84 4.49
CA ALA A 676 13.80 18.74 5.35
C ALA A 676 15.34 18.79 5.49
N VAL A 677 15.83 18.71 6.73
CA VAL A 677 17.26 18.60 7.06
C VAL A 677 17.57 17.15 7.40
N ILE A 678 18.56 16.57 6.73
CA ILE A 678 18.86 15.14 6.76
C ILE A 678 20.34 14.95 7.13
N PRO A 679 20.71 15.04 8.42
CA PRO A 679 22.05 14.70 8.86
C PRO A 679 22.29 13.19 8.79
N SER A 680 23.50 12.80 8.41
CA SER A 680 23.95 11.42 8.41
C SER A 680 25.43 11.34 8.84
N PHE A 681 25.78 10.22 9.44
CA PHE A 681 27.12 9.91 9.88
C PHE A 681 27.41 8.42 9.60
N SER A 682 28.52 8.15 8.91
CA SER A 682 29.02 6.80 8.67
C SER A 682 30.47 6.72 9.11
N ALA A 683 30.81 5.65 9.82
CA ALA A 683 32.19 5.41 10.24
C ALA A 683 32.53 3.91 10.22
N ARG A 684 33.75 3.57 9.86
CA ARG A 684 34.30 2.22 9.96
C ARG A 684 35.74 2.23 10.42
N TYR A 685 36.03 1.35 11.37
CA TYR A 685 37.36 1.15 11.91
C TYR A 685 37.79 -0.31 11.82
N VAL A 686 38.94 -0.54 11.19
CA VAL A 686 39.57 -1.86 11.05
C VAL A 686 40.84 -1.85 11.91
N PHE A 687 40.98 -2.82 12.80
CA PHE A 687 42.10 -2.87 13.74
C PHE A 687 42.51 -4.30 14.09
N GLY A 688 43.72 -4.45 14.74
CA GLY A 688 44.23 -5.73 15.20
C GLY A 688 45.11 -6.46 14.19
N GLY A 689 45.09 -6.10 12.91
CA GLY A 689 45.94 -6.69 11.86
C GLY A 689 45.91 -5.88 10.58
N ASN A 690 46.66 -6.32 9.57
CA ASN A 690 46.65 -5.68 8.25
C ASN A 690 45.54 -6.26 7.38
N PRO A 691 44.46 -5.52 7.12
CA PRO A 691 43.36 -5.99 6.30
C PRO A 691 43.80 -6.12 4.84
N SER A 692 43.41 -7.23 4.19
CA SER A 692 43.55 -7.39 2.74
C SER A 692 42.66 -6.41 1.97
N LEU A 693 42.99 -6.12 0.72
CA LEU A 693 42.25 -5.20 -0.16
C LEU A 693 40.72 -5.33 -0.08
N PRO A 694 40.09 -6.53 -0.06
CA PRO A 694 38.65 -6.65 0.05
C PRO A 694 38.03 -6.11 1.35
N TYR A 695 38.83 -5.86 2.38
CA TYR A 695 38.42 -5.37 3.67
C TYR A 695 38.84 -3.93 3.98
N LEU A 696 39.58 -3.28 3.08
CA LEU A 696 39.90 -1.86 3.20
C LEU A 696 38.63 -1.01 3.24
N ASN A 697 38.73 0.12 3.92
CA ASN A 697 37.68 1.12 3.84
C ASN A 697 37.64 1.71 2.44
N VAL A 698 36.45 1.93 1.91
CA VAL A 698 36.22 2.45 0.56
C VAL A 698 35.22 3.58 0.61
N MET A 699 35.58 4.71 0.00
CA MET A 699 34.74 5.90 -0.09
C MET A 699 34.45 6.24 -1.56
N GLY A 700 33.27 6.77 -1.84
CA GLY A 700 32.86 7.29 -3.13
C GLY A 700 31.66 6.55 -3.75
N GLY A 701 31.21 7.02 -4.91
CA GLY A 701 30.03 6.55 -5.61
C GLY A 701 28.73 7.08 -5.02
N ALA A 702 27.63 6.92 -5.74
CA ALA A 702 26.31 7.41 -5.39
C ALA A 702 25.47 6.43 -4.55
N ILE A 703 25.70 5.11 -4.70
CA ILE A 703 24.95 4.06 -4.01
C ILE A 703 25.86 3.32 -3.04
N PRO A 704 25.48 3.17 -1.75
CA PRO A 704 26.29 2.48 -0.76
C PRO A 704 26.39 0.97 -1.07
N GLY A 705 27.54 0.36 -0.81
CA GLY A 705 27.75 -1.08 -0.97
C GLY A 705 27.70 -1.60 -2.42
N ARG A 706 27.70 -0.70 -3.42
CA ARG A 706 27.61 -1.08 -4.85
C ARG A 706 28.78 -1.99 -5.28
N TYR A 707 30.00 -1.62 -4.94
CA TYR A 707 31.20 -2.40 -5.30
C TYR A 707 31.63 -3.33 -4.18
N LEU A 708 31.94 -2.79 -3.03
CA LEU A 708 32.23 -3.52 -1.79
C LEU A 708 31.19 -3.16 -0.75
N ASP A 709 30.80 -4.11 0.08
CA ASP A 709 29.72 -3.90 1.06
C ASP A 709 30.00 -2.79 2.07
N GLN A 710 31.27 -2.55 2.37
CA GLN A 710 31.73 -1.49 3.28
C GLN A 710 31.90 -0.14 2.59
N GLN A 711 31.58 -0.02 1.30
CA GLN A 711 31.69 1.25 0.58
C GLN A 711 30.74 2.30 1.15
N MET A 712 31.28 3.46 1.49
CA MET A 712 30.55 4.63 1.97
C MET A 712 30.42 5.67 0.84
N THR A 713 29.22 6.19 0.63
CA THR A 713 28.97 7.20 -0.41
C THR A 713 29.55 8.56 -0.02
N PHE A 714 30.04 9.30 -1.03
CA PHE A 714 30.56 10.65 -0.83
C PHE A 714 30.21 11.54 -2.03
N ALA A 715 29.46 12.62 -1.81
CA ALA A 715 29.16 13.57 -2.88
C ALA A 715 30.43 14.30 -3.30
N GLY A 716 30.76 14.22 -4.58
CA GLY A 716 32.00 14.77 -5.13
C GLY A 716 33.00 13.72 -5.61
N ILE A 717 32.79 12.44 -5.32
CA ILE A 717 33.66 11.34 -5.74
C ILE A 717 32.82 10.23 -6.37
N ASN A 718 32.85 10.08 -7.69
CA ASN A 718 32.07 9.07 -8.45
C ASN A 718 32.71 7.68 -8.48
N TYR A 719 33.95 7.53 -8.04
CA TYR A 719 34.72 6.29 -8.11
C TYR A 719 35.02 5.77 -6.71
N ALA A 720 35.34 4.48 -6.63
CA ALA A 720 35.75 3.86 -5.39
C ALA A 720 37.20 4.27 -5.04
N THR A 721 37.39 4.87 -3.87
CA THR A 721 38.70 5.23 -3.33
C THR A 721 39.00 4.43 -2.08
N ALA A 722 40.09 3.69 -2.06
CA ALA A 722 40.55 3.01 -0.85
C ALA A 722 41.06 4.04 0.16
N MET A 723 40.70 3.83 1.41
CA MET A 723 40.98 4.69 2.55
C MET A 723 41.74 3.90 3.61
N SER A 724 42.28 4.59 4.59
CA SER A 724 43.02 4.01 5.70
C SER A 724 42.14 3.22 6.67
N ASN A 725 42.70 2.67 7.72
CA ASN A 725 42.03 1.78 8.67
C ASN A 725 40.83 2.40 9.35
N PHE A 726 40.83 3.70 9.59
CA PHE A 726 39.65 4.44 10.05
C PHE A 726 39.17 5.37 8.94
N LEU A 727 37.86 5.35 8.71
CA LEU A 727 37.15 6.28 7.83
C LEU A 727 35.88 6.73 8.52
N ALA A 728 35.64 8.04 8.57
CA ALA A 728 34.39 8.62 8.99
C ALA A 728 33.92 9.69 7.99
N ILE A 729 32.62 9.73 7.76
CA ILE A 729 31.96 10.68 6.86
C ILE A 729 30.77 11.29 7.59
N ALA A 730 30.78 12.61 7.75
CA ALA A 730 29.63 13.40 8.19
C ALA A 730 29.01 14.08 6.97
N ARG A 731 27.71 13.98 6.81
CA ARG A 731 26.97 14.57 5.70
C ARG A 731 25.65 15.18 6.18
N THR A 732 25.28 16.32 5.60
CA THR A 732 23.97 16.94 5.82
C THR A 732 23.39 17.31 4.46
N ASP A 733 22.18 16.83 4.22
CA ASP A 733 21.39 17.15 3.03
C ASP A 733 20.26 18.10 3.43
N PHE A 734 20.11 19.20 2.68
CA PHE A 734 19.03 20.17 2.80
C PHE A 734 18.10 19.98 1.63
N ARG A 735 16.97 19.29 1.85
CA ARG A 735 16.02 18.95 0.79
C ARG A 735 14.82 19.87 0.82
N PHE A 736 14.61 20.59 -0.25
CA PHE A 736 13.46 21.48 -0.49
C PHE A 736 12.45 20.77 -1.39
N LYS A 737 11.19 20.70 -0.95
CA LYS A 737 10.08 20.32 -1.81
C LYS A 737 9.63 21.54 -2.62
N LEU A 738 9.88 21.55 -3.93
CA LEU A 738 9.58 22.66 -4.82
C LEU A 738 8.07 22.71 -5.14
N PHE A 739 7.54 21.57 -5.59
CA PHE A 739 6.12 21.33 -5.88
C PHE A 739 5.85 19.83 -5.83
N LYS A 740 4.63 19.39 -6.14
CA LYS A 740 4.24 17.97 -6.04
C LYS A 740 5.30 17.05 -6.68
N ASN A 741 5.84 16.10 -5.88
CA ASN A 741 6.83 15.08 -6.27
C ASN A 741 8.19 15.62 -6.77
N ASN A 742 8.48 16.91 -6.63
CA ASN A 742 9.74 17.51 -7.10
C ASN A 742 10.54 18.10 -5.93
N TYR A 743 11.83 17.76 -5.90
CA TYR A 743 12.72 18.11 -4.80
C TYR A 743 14.04 18.65 -5.31
N LEU A 744 14.58 19.63 -4.61
CA LEU A 744 15.96 20.12 -4.78
C LEU A 744 16.72 19.88 -3.48
N THR A 745 17.87 19.21 -3.55
CA THR A 745 18.67 18.86 -2.38
C THR A 745 20.06 19.45 -2.50
N ALA A 746 20.43 20.31 -1.57
CA ALA A 746 21.82 20.74 -1.39
C ALA A 746 22.51 19.77 -0.43
N MET A 747 23.69 19.30 -0.78
CA MET A 747 24.45 18.29 -0.05
C MET A 747 25.79 18.85 0.40
N LEU A 748 26.13 18.63 1.65
CA LEU A 748 27.41 18.97 2.25
C LEU A 748 27.96 17.75 2.97
N ASN A 749 29.21 17.38 2.70
CA ASN A 749 29.85 16.25 3.40
C ASN A 749 31.34 16.53 3.64
N TYR A 750 31.80 15.93 4.72
CA TYR A 750 33.23 15.94 5.12
C TYR A 750 33.63 14.51 5.48
N ALA A 751 34.73 14.07 4.93
CA ALA A 751 35.32 12.79 5.27
C ALA A 751 36.69 12.97 5.89
N VAL A 752 36.98 12.12 6.88
CA VAL A 752 38.28 12.00 7.51
C VAL A 752 38.73 10.55 7.53
N SER A 753 40.02 10.31 7.24
CA SER A 753 40.62 8.97 7.30
C SER A 753 42.00 9.02 7.87
N VAL A 754 42.32 8.10 8.80
CA VAL A 754 43.62 7.93 9.44
C VAL A 754 44.00 6.46 9.51
N SER A 755 45.27 6.18 9.54
CA SER A 755 45.79 4.83 9.65
C SER A 755 45.68 4.28 11.08
N ASP A 756 45.91 5.11 12.07
CA ASP A 756 45.72 4.80 13.49
C ASP A 756 44.92 5.92 14.17
N LEU A 757 44.11 5.60 15.15
CA LEU A 757 43.34 6.61 15.89
C LEU A 757 44.20 7.58 16.70
N SER A 758 45.40 7.18 17.06
CA SER A 758 46.42 8.05 17.70
C SER A 758 46.93 9.17 16.79
N ASP A 759 46.81 8.98 15.45
CA ASP A 759 47.21 9.98 14.46
C ASP A 759 46.11 11.03 14.21
N PHE A 760 44.95 10.90 14.91
CA PHE A 760 43.83 11.83 14.74
C PHE A 760 44.21 13.21 15.27
N GLY A 761 44.18 14.21 14.39
CA GLY A 761 44.61 15.58 14.67
C GLY A 761 46.02 15.93 14.16
N ASP A 762 46.82 14.95 13.78
CA ASP A 762 48.05 15.18 13.02
C ASP A 762 47.72 15.48 11.56
N VAL A 763 47.94 16.71 11.13
CA VAL A 763 47.54 17.21 9.77
C VAL A 763 48.25 16.42 8.67
N ASP A 764 49.49 15.98 8.90
CA ASP A 764 50.29 15.27 7.90
C ASP A 764 49.84 13.81 7.72
N LYS A 765 49.26 13.23 8.77
CA LYS A 765 48.75 11.83 8.76
C LYS A 765 47.26 11.70 8.54
N THR A 766 46.51 12.82 8.64
CA THR A 766 45.06 12.84 8.48
C THR A 766 44.67 13.21 7.04
N TYR A 767 43.98 12.31 6.37
CA TYR A 767 43.35 12.62 5.11
C TYR A 767 41.99 13.26 5.36
N GLY A 768 41.82 14.49 4.91
CA GLY A 768 40.54 15.23 4.99
C GLY A 768 40.05 15.66 3.60
N VAL A 769 38.77 15.54 3.32
CA VAL A 769 38.14 16.01 2.09
C VAL A 769 36.76 16.55 2.34
N VAL A 770 36.47 17.71 1.72
CA VAL A 770 35.14 18.33 1.71
C VAL A 770 34.47 18.03 0.36
N GLY A 771 33.20 17.70 0.39
CA GLY A 771 32.37 17.54 -0.82
C GLY A 771 31.07 18.35 -0.69
N ALA A 772 30.59 18.80 -1.83
CA ALA A 772 29.31 19.51 -1.95
C ALA A 772 28.61 19.08 -3.22
N GLY A 773 27.27 19.15 -3.21
CA GLY A 773 26.49 18.82 -4.40
C GLY A 773 25.12 19.47 -4.39
N LEU A 774 24.53 19.50 -5.57
CA LEU A 774 23.16 19.93 -5.79
C LEU A 774 22.44 18.86 -6.59
N LYS A 775 21.37 18.31 -6.04
CA LYS A 775 20.62 17.21 -6.63
C LYS A 775 19.18 17.63 -6.87
N TYR A 776 18.71 17.50 -8.10
CA TYR A 776 17.29 17.54 -8.43
C TYR A 776 16.74 16.12 -8.43
N SER A 777 15.55 15.93 -7.83
CA SER A 777 14.90 14.64 -7.76
C SER A 777 13.40 14.77 -8.08
N TYR A 778 12.90 13.81 -8.85
CA TYR A 778 11.49 13.62 -9.12
C TYR A 778 11.05 12.23 -8.61
N ASP A 779 10.03 12.22 -7.75
CA ASP A 779 9.44 10.98 -7.22
C ASP A 779 8.46 10.41 -8.24
N SER A 780 8.90 9.40 -8.97
CA SER A 780 8.14 8.76 -10.03
C SER A 780 7.66 7.36 -9.64
N ILE A 781 6.67 6.84 -10.36
CA ILE A 781 6.13 5.47 -10.16
C ILE A 781 7.16 4.36 -10.43
N ILE A 782 8.23 4.63 -11.17
CA ILE A 782 9.31 3.68 -11.46
C ILE A 782 10.51 3.83 -10.52
N GLY A 783 10.37 4.66 -9.47
CA GLY A 783 11.43 5.03 -8.55
C GLY A 783 11.96 6.45 -8.79
N PRO A 784 12.93 6.90 -8.00
CA PRO A 784 13.46 8.25 -8.11
C PRO A 784 14.15 8.50 -9.46
N VAL A 785 13.87 9.66 -10.07
CA VAL A 785 14.61 10.21 -11.19
C VAL A 785 15.47 11.33 -10.64
N GLU A 786 16.77 11.20 -10.71
CA GLU A 786 17.70 12.11 -10.04
C GLU A 786 18.83 12.59 -10.97
N LEU A 787 19.14 13.88 -10.87
CA LEU A 787 20.33 14.47 -11.46
C LEU A 787 21.12 15.15 -10.34
N ASP A 788 22.34 14.65 -10.12
CA ASP A 788 23.25 15.11 -9.08
C ASP A 788 24.48 15.77 -9.75
N LEU A 789 24.74 17.00 -9.40
CA LEU A 789 25.94 17.74 -9.76
C LEU A 789 26.73 17.97 -8.47
N HIS A 790 27.98 17.53 -8.45
CA HIS A 790 28.78 17.56 -7.23
C HIS A 790 30.24 17.93 -7.47
N TRP A 791 30.88 18.30 -6.35
CA TRP A 791 32.26 18.77 -6.30
C TRP A 791 32.97 18.24 -5.05
N ALA A 792 34.28 18.01 -5.14
CA ALA A 792 35.12 17.68 -4.01
C ALA A 792 36.41 18.53 -4.01
N SER A 793 36.90 18.84 -2.81
CA SER A 793 38.13 19.66 -2.61
C SER A 793 39.40 18.95 -3.07
N ARG A 794 39.42 17.64 -3.16
CA ARG A 794 40.55 16.80 -3.58
C ARG A 794 40.14 15.91 -4.75
N HIS A 795 41.11 15.52 -5.56
CA HIS A 795 41.08 14.56 -6.68
C HIS A 795 40.35 15.04 -7.94
N TYR A 796 39.01 15.05 -8.02
CA TYR A 796 38.25 15.55 -9.18
C TYR A 796 37.36 16.67 -8.74
N LYS A 797 37.41 17.80 -9.44
CA LYS A 797 36.74 19.02 -8.96
C LYS A 797 35.24 19.02 -9.17
N THR A 798 34.75 18.37 -10.22
CA THR A 798 33.32 18.32 -10.53
C THR A 798 32.91 16.96 -11.07
N GLY A 799 31.70 16.53 -10.77
CA GLY A 799 31.12 15.31 -11.30
C GLY A 799 29.62 15.43 -11.50
N MET A 800 29.06 14.46 -12.22
CA MET A 800 27.64 14.35 -12.48
C MET A 800 27.21 12.89 -12.31
N TYR A 801 26.05 12.68 -11.70
CA TYR A 801 25.41 11.38 -11.61
C TYR A 801 23.94 11.50 -11.99
N LEU A 802 23.47 10.64 -12.88
CA LEU A 802 22.06 10.51 -13.27
C LEU A 802 21.57 9.14 -12.84
N ASN A 803 20.39 9.09 -12.23
CA ASN A 803 19.68 7.86 -11.87
C ASN A 803 18.21 7.93 -12.29
N ILE A 804 17.71 6.82 -12.83
CA ILE A 804 16.29 6.59 -13.12
C ILE A 804 15.94 5.19 -12.62
N GLY A 805 15.12 5.09 -11.58
CA GLY A 805 14.67 3.80 -11.03
C GLY A 805 15.18 3.51 -9.62
N LEU A 806 15.00 2.27 -9.19
CA LEU A 806 15.17 1.82 -7.81
C LEU A 806 16.63 1.57 -7.44
N TYR A 807 16.99 1.75 -6.18
CA TYR A 807 18.34 1.46 -5.65
C TYR A 807 18.46 0.00 -5.23
N PHE A 808 19.30 -0.79 -5.93
CA PHE A 808 19.61 -2.18 -5.59
C PHE A 808 21.02 -2.60 -6.01
#